data_39b7b1ba48ba11ad2b77e7673213c447
#
_entry.id   39b7b1ba48ba11ad2b77e7673213c447
#
_cell.length_a   1.000
_cell.length_b   1.000
_cell.length_c   1.000
_cell.angle_alpha   90.00
_cell.angle_beta   90.00
_cell.angle_gamma   90.00
#
_symmetry.space_group_name_H-M   'P 1'
#
loop_
_entity.id
_entity.type
_entity.pdbx_description
1 polymer ?
#
loop_
_entity_poly.entity_id
_entity_poly.type
_entity_poly.pdbx_seq_one_letter_code
_entity_poly.pdbx_strand_id
1 'polypeptide(L)'
;MRKLLLLATLLMAVMQVSAADVDLAQASATARRYLTANAKIKGSRGVSTDNLKLIYTEKNSTSATQAAYYIFNSDKGFIIVSGDDRAQMILAHGDRPLDMKRMPDNMKFWLRTYKKQIEFLQAHPGLVVDQPKFNKNLNVPSVAPLLTAEWDQDAPYYNHCPMYNGSYCLTGCPATSLSMVFYYWKYPTDPTPEVEGYTNDSYGFQVPALPSITFDWDNMLDKYTGTYTTAQADAVAWLMRYVGQEEHMDYTPSGSGAMGDDILRAVKFFGYDEEMARLEFKTRTDDYGTDTAVYYTDDEWAALLQNELAEGRPVVYCGYDYSYWGWSGHAFNVDGYTASDNTYHVNWGWSGDGNGDFVLNAFSSSGYTFDIEQQMIMGIQPPAQGPSIKVNPSRLEMNAYPGKTATATVKVKGQLLNSAVALTLNDESGMFSIDATSVAVSEQADGKVITVTYAPTAVGSHTATITLSNPDAEDKTITINGTAILETYAPYMLPADSTYINLTQFRANWTDETPAANVESYMLEVATRPAVELLDSIDGSIYPDSYESTTLSAPWSGNGVMVGHEAVYFNNYNNDGYIAFTVPEGYTDAVFTMQITTVSGYYGSGNLTVGSSQTPALGHQFNSSETYSWLVTASAGEEITITSTDDYFSPDMAMIKVYAGDVNELNSLRAVVEDGDADYRLITGITDKYYTVKDLTAAGMFYYKVKTVYADGTQSRWSNAQRVILFENGHTFGLGDVNHDGKVDITDVTDLIDYLLNNEKSSICTICADVDGDGFVNIADVTALIDLMLNNN
;
A
#
# COMPACT_ATOMS: atom_id res chain seq x y z
N MET A 1 12.52 -20.11 -47.18
CA MET A 1 13.29 -19.70 -46.00
C MET A 1 13.01 -18.26 -45.51
N ARG A 2 12.94 -17.21 -46.37
CA ARG A 2 12.61 -15.84 -45.88
C ARG A 2 11.19 -15.64 -45.35
N LYS A 3 10.19 -16.38 -45.80
CA LYS A 3 8.81 -16.30 -45.27
C LYS A 3 8.60 -17.07 -43.97
N LEU A 4 9.43 -18.05 -43.66
CA LEU A 4 9.41 -18.75 -42.37
C LEU A 4 10.13 -17.96 -41.27
N LEU A 5 11.13 -17.14 -41.63
CA LEU A 5 11.79 -16.25 -40.65
C LEU A 5 10.90 -15.06 -40.27
N LEU A 6 10.06 -14.55 -41.17
CA LEU A 6 9.11 -13.48 -40.86
C LEU A 6 7.95 -13.97 -40.01
N LEU A 7 7.54 -15.23 -40.13
CA LEU A 7 6.53 -15.82 -39.25
C LEU A 7 7.08 -16.10 -37.85
N ALA A 8 8.34 -16.49 -37.74
CA ALA A 8 9.01 -16.72 -36.46
C ALA A 8 9.32 -15.39 -35.70
N THR A 9 9.56 -14.29 -36.41
CA THR A 9 9.73 -12.96 -35.81
C THR A 9 8.39 -12.31 -35.48
N LEU A 10 7.30 -12.64 -36.14
CA LEU A 10 5.96 -12.18 -35.78
C LEU A 10 5.38 -12.99 -34.61
N LEU A 11 5.81 -14.24 -34.40
CA LEU A 11 5.39 -15.06 -33.23
C LEU A 11 6.16 -14.70 -31.94
N MET A 12 7.26 -13.94 -32.02
CA MET A 12 8.00 -13.46 -30.84
C MET A 12 7.59 -12.04 -30.38
N ALA A 13 6.69 -11.38 -31.06
CA ALA A 13 6.28 -10.01 -30.76
C ALA A 13 4.92 -9.90 -30.03
N VAL A 14 4.32 -11.03 -29.66
CA VAL A 14 3.10 -11.02 -28.83
C VAL A 14 3.28 -12.02 -27.69
N MET A 15 4.31 -11.85 -26.87
CA MET A 15 4.21 -12.23 -25.47
C MET A 15 3.59 -11.01 -24.77
N GLN A 16 2.27 -10.97 -24.74
CA GLN A 16 1.58 -10.20 -23.72
C GLN A 16 2.13 -10.68 -22.39
N VAL A 17 2.75 -9.78 -21.64
CA VAL A 17 3.06 -10.02 -20.24
C VAL A 17 1.70 -10.08 -19.52
N SER A 18 1.08 -11.23 -19.56
CA SER A 18 0.02 -11.58 -18.62
C SER A 18 0.69 -11.64 -17.27
N ALA A 19 0.17 -10.87 -16.30
CA ALA A 19 0.52 -11.06 -14.92
C ALA A 19 0.45 -12.56 -14.61
N ALA A 20 1.58 -13.17 -14.28
CA ALA A 20 1.65 -14.61 -14.12
C ALA A 20 1.99 -14.95 -12.67
N ASP A 21 1.19 -15.84 -12.10
CA ASP A 21 1.59 -16.53 -10.89
C ASP A 21 2.95 -17.18 -11.10
N VAL A 22 3.83 -16.97 -10.14
CA VAL A 22 5.17 -17.57 -10.13
C VAL A 22 5.05 -18.97 -9.53
N ASP A 23 5.22 -19.99 -10.35
CA ASP A 23 5.25 -21.36 -9.86
C ASP A 23 6.58 -21.73 -9.17
N LEU A 24 6.62 -22.88 -8.50
CA LEU A 24 7.80 -23.35 -7.78
C LEU A 24 9.03 -23.51 -8.70
N ALA A 25 8.85 -23.92 -9.96
CA ALA A 25 9.95 -24.10 -10.89
C ALA A 25 10.55 -22.74 -11.30
N GLN A 26 9.71 -21.77 -11.58
CA GLN A 26 10.09 -20.39 -11.88
C GLN A 26 10.77 -19.72 -10.67
N ALA A 27 10.19 -19.86 -9.47
CA ALA A 27 10.78 -19.35 -8.22
C ALA A 27 12.16 -19.97 -7.96
N SER A 28 12.32 -21.28 -8.13
CA SER A 28 13.60 -21.98 -7.96
C SER A 28 14.63 -21.52 -8.99
N ALA A 29 14.22 -21.32 -10.26
CA ALA A 29 15.10 -20.82 -11.31
C ALA A 29 15.56 -19.38 -11.02
N THR A 30 14.67 -18.52 -10.52
CA THR A 30 14.97 -17.15 -10.11
C THR A 30 15.95 -17.11 -8.94
N ALA A 31 15.70 -17.91 -7.88
CA ALA A 31 16.62 -18.04 -6.75
C ALA A 31 18.02 -18.47 -7.20
N ARG A 32 18.14 -19.48 -8.06
CA ARG A 32 19.44 -19.95 -8.61
C ARG A 32 20.14 -18.88 -9.40
N ARG A 33 19.42 -18.15 -10.24
CA ARG A 33 19.97 -17.05 -11.08
C ARG A 33 20.53 -15.95 -10.21
N TYR A 34 19.78 -15.51 -9.21
CA TYR A 34 20.21 -14.48 -8.27
C TYR A 34 21.46 -14.87 -7.50
N LEU A 35 21.47 -16.05 -6.87
CA LEU A 35 22.63 -16.55 -6.13
C LEU A 35 23.87 -16.69 -6.99
N THR A 36 23.72 -17.11 -8.25
CA THR A 36 24.84 -17.24 -9.20
C THR A 36 25.39 -15.86 -9.62
N ALA A 37 24.52 -14.88 -9.83
CA ALA A 37 24.95 -13.51 -10.18
C ALA A 37 25.70 -12.85 -9.02
N ASN A 38 25.19 -12.93 -7.81
CA ASN A 38 25.79 -12.32 -6.62
C ASN A 38 27.11 -13.00 -6.19
N ALA A 39 27.25 -14.30 -6.42
CA ALA A 39 28.53 -14.98 -6.19
C ALA A 39 29.67 -14.42 -7.05
N LYS A 40 29.36 -13.98 -8.28
CA LYS A 40 30.34 -13.37 -9.20
C LYS A 40 30.76 -11.97 -8.76
N ILE A 41 29.83 -11.19 -8.21
CA ILE A 41 30.08 -9.79 -7.79
C ILE A 41 30.92 -9.74 -6.52
N LYS A 42 30.69 -10.62 -5.53
CA LYS A 42 31.40 -10.64 -4.25
C LYS A 42 32.77 -11.35 -4.30
N GLY A 43 33.26 -11.78 -5.47
CA GLY A 43 34.55 -12.46 -5.61
C GLY A 43 34.63 -13.80 -4.88
N SER A 44 33.54 -14.31 -4.38
CA SER A 44 33.43 -15.60 -3.72
C SER A 44 33.57 -16.72 -4.75
N ARG A 45 34.42 -17.69 -4.54
CA ARG A 45 34.42 -18.94 -5.32
C ARG A 45 33.02 -19.53 -5.23
N GLY A 46 32.37 -19.67 -6.37
CA GLY A 46 30.97 -19.95 -6.65
C GLY A 46 30.17 -20.53 -5.49
N VAL A 47 29.09 -19.86 -5.15
CA VAL A 47 28.04 -20.46 -4.31
C VAL A 47 27.52 -21.64 -5.11
N SER A 48 27.74 -22.88 -4.64
CA SER A 48 27.14 -24.05 -5.24
C SER A 48 25.62 -23.90 -5.17
N THR A 49 24.96 -23.76 -6.30
CA THR A 49 23.49 -23.78 -6.39
C THR A 49 22.94 -25.20 -6.27
N ASP A 50 23.83 -26.20 -6.13
CA ASP A 50 23.47 -27.63 -6.16
C ASP A 50 22.65 -28.05 -4.92
N ASN A 51 22.73 -27.28 -3.82
CA ASN A 51 22.03 -27.57 -2.57
C ASN A 51 20.89 -26.59 -2.26
N LEU A 52 20.35 -25.85 -3.25
CA LEU A 52 19.18 -25.01 -3.04
C LEU A 52 17.94 -25.88 -2.76
N LYS A 53 17.37 -25.73 -1.56
CA LYS A 53 16.22 -26.49 -1.08
C LYS A 53 15.07 -25.55 -0.75
N LEU A 54 13.87 -25.86 -1.25
CA LEU A 54 12.64 -25.24 -0.75
C LEU A 54 12.44 -25.68 0.72
N ILE A 55 12.29 -24.73 1.62
CA ILE A 55 12.01 -25.01 3.04
C ILE A 55 10.61 -24.60 3.45
N TYR A 56 10.00 -23.63 2.72
CA TYR A 56 8.66 -23.15 3.01
C TYR A 56 8.00 -22.56 1.78
N THR A 57 6.68 -22.73 1.69
CA THR A 57 5.81 -22.06 0.74
C THR A 57 4.69 -21.39 1.51
N GLU A 58 4.64 -20.06 1.48
CA GLU A 58 3.49 -19.33 1.98
C GLU A 58 2.40 -19.35 0.91
N LYS A 59 1.27 -19.94 1.22
CA LYS A 59 0.14 -20.03 0.30
C LYS A 59 -0.70 -18.77 0.36
N ASN A 60 -1.32 -18.44 -0.76
CA ASN A 60 -2.38 -17.45 -0.81
C ASN A 60 -3.56 -17.92 0.05
N SER A 61 -4.14 -17.02 0.84
CA SER A 61 -5.22 -17.32 1.79
C SER A 61 -6.51 -17.74 1.10
N THR A 62 -6.74 -17.25 -0.12
CA THR A 62 -7.96 -17.49 -0.91
C THR A 62 -7.77 -18.52 -2.03
N SER A 63 -6.53 -18.91 -2.35
CA SER A 63 -6.21 -19.83 -3.43
C SER A 63 -5.25 -20.94 -2.99
N ALA A 64 -5.70 -22.19 -3.01
CA ALA A 64 -4.87 -23.33 -2.64
C ALA A 64 -3.73 -23.62 -3.65
N THR A 65 -3.83 -23.12 -4.87
CA THR A 65 -2.86 -23.35 -5.96
C THR A 65 -1.82 -22.26 -6.09
N GLN A 66 -2.10 -21.06 -5.60
CA GLN A 66 -1.19 -19.92 -5.64
C GLN A 66 -0.33 -19.85 -4.39
N ALA A 67 0.89 -19.36 -4.53
CA ALA A 67 1.77 -19.05 -3.42
C ALA A 67 1.96 -17.53 -3.35
N ALA A 68 1.96 -16.97 -2.12
CA ALA A 68 2.37 -15.60 -1.93
C ALA A 68 3.90 -15.47 -2.08
N TYR A 69 4.65 -16.40 -1.50
CA TYR A 69 6.11 -16.45 -1.68
C TYR A 69 6.68 -17.83 -1.35
N TYR A 70 7.93 -18.03 -1.76
CA TYR A 70 8.71 -19.24 -1.52
C TYR A 70 9.98 -18.91 -0.76
N ILE A 71 10.33 -19.73 0.24
CA ILE A 71 11.60 -19.62 0.99
C ILE A 71 12.50 -20.79 0.63
N PHE A 72 13.69 -20.49 0.16
CA PHE A 72 14.72 -21.49 -0.13
C PHE A 72 15.93 -21.29 0.79
N ASN A 73 16.52 -22.39 1.20
CA ASN A 73 17.85 -22.41 1.83
C ASN A 73 18.90 -22.96 0.86
N SER A 74 20.09 -22.44 0.97
CA SER A 74 21.34 -23.01 0.46
C SER A 74 22.25 -23.34 1.64
N ASP A 75 23.42 -23.92 1.37
CA ASP A 75 24.42 -24.18 2.43
C ASP A 75 24.99 -22.89 3.06
N LYS A 76 24.77 -21.74 2.45
CA LYS A 76 25.36 -20.45 2.84
C LYS A 76 24.33 -19.33 3.08
N GLY A 77 23.05 -19.62 3.05
CA GLY A 77 22.07 -18.57 3.24
C GLY A 77 20.65 -18.96 2.84
N PHE A 78 19.74 -18.01 2.96
CA PHE A 78 18.37 -18.14 2.51
C PHE A 78 18.05 -17.14 1.41
N ILE A 79 16.96 -17.38 0.68
CA ILE A 79 16.39 -16.46 -0.29
C ILE A 79 14.87 -16.61 -0.32
N ILE A 80 14.17 -15.47 -0.38
CA ILE A 80 12.70 -15.40 -0.46
C ILE A 80 12.32 -14.83 -1.82
N VAL A 81 11.48 -15.59 -2.54
CA VAL A 81 11.05 -15.27 -3.92
C VAL A 81 9.55 -15.06 -3.94
N SER A 82 9.11 -13.99 -4.59
CA SER A 82 7.69 -13.67 -4.78
C SER A 82 6.94 -14.76 -5.55
N GLY A 83 5.66 -14.91 -5.23
CA GLY A 83 4.69 -15.75 -5.95
C GLY A 83 3.94 -15.02 -7.07
N ASP A 84 4.25 -13.73 -7.32
CA ASP A 84 3.67 -12.92 -8.40
C ASP A 84 4.79 -12.13 -9.10
N ASP A 85 4.84 -12.18 -10.44
CA ASP A 85 5.93 -11.57 -11.24
C ASP A 85 5.83 -10.04 -11.35
N ARG A 86 4.72 -9.45 -10.91
CA ARG A 86 4.53 -8.00 -10.79
C ARG A 86 5.18 -7.44 -9.53
N ALA A 87 5.38 -8.26 -8.51
CA ALA A 87 6.13 -7.90 -7.32
C ALA A 87 7.63 -7.96 -7.56
N GLN A 88 8.42 -7.40 -6.66
CA GLN A 88 9.85 -7.63 -6.65
C GLN A 88 10.12 -9.12 -6.49
N MET A 89 10.81 -9.71 -7.49
CA MET A 89 11.00 -11.16 -7.53
C MET A 89 11.82 -11.69 -6.35
N ILE A 90 12.82 -10.93 -5.89
CA ILE A 90 13.60 -11.25 -4.68
C ILE A 90 13.12 -10.32 -3.57
N LEU A 91 12.42 -10.89 -2.60
CA LEU A 91 11.88 -10.15 -1.46
C LEU A 91 12.89 -10.00 -0.33
N ALA A 92 13.73 -11.03 -0.15
CA ALA A 92 14.79 -11.03 0.86
C ALA A 92 15.85 -12.08 0.56
N HIS A 93 17.03 -11.87 1.15
CA HIS A 93 18.09 -12.88 1.20
C HIS A 93 19.00 -12.65 2.42
N GLY A 94 19.66 -13.70 2.88
CA GLY A 94 20.62 -13.61 3.99
C GLY A 94 21.77 -14.58 3.80
N ASP A 95 22.82 -14.40 4.58
CA ASP A 95 24.09 -15.14 4.51
C ASP A 95 24.12 -16.41 5.38
N ARG A 96 23.01 -16.71 6.05
CA ARG A 96 22.83 -17.92 6.88
C ARG A 96 21.54 -18.63 6.48
N PRO A 97 21.52 -19.98 6.48
CA PRO A 97 20.28 -20.73 6.29
C PRO A 97 19.24 -20.37 7.35
N LEU A 98 18.00 -20.18 6.96
CA LEU A 98 16.91 -19.86 7.85
C LEU A 98 16.38 -21.12 8.53
N ASP A 99 16.28 -21.10 9.85
CA ASP A 99 15.56 -22.11 10.63
C ASP A 99 14.11 -21.65 10.88
N MET A 100 13.16 -22.29 10.25
CA MET A 100 11.74 -21.94 10.38
C MET A 100 11.21 -22.01 11.81
N LYS A 101 11.85 -22.79 12.69
CA LYS A 101 11.47 -22.92 14.10
C LYS A 101 11.99 -21.76 14.95
N ARG A 102 13.02 -21.11 14.49
CA ARG A 102 13.70 -19.99 15.17
C ARG A 102 13.50 -18.67 14.41
N MET A 103 12.61 -18.66 13.44
CA MET A 103 12.28 -17.43 12.71
C MET A 103 11.79 -16.36 13.69
N PRO A 104 12.42 -15.17 13.71
CA PRO A 104 12.03 -14.05 14.56
C PRO A 104 10.56 -13.67 14.36
N ASP A 105 9.86 -13.28 15.43
CA ASP A 105 8.44 -12.89 15.33
C ASP A 105 8.27 -11.59 14.56
N ASN A 106 9.19 -10.64 14.69
CA ASN A 106 9.25 -9.42 13.89
C ASN A 106 9.51 -9.71 12.39
N MET A 107 10.35 -10.71 12.06
CA MET A 107 10.49 -11.17 10.68
C MET A 107 9.19 -11.82 10.16
N LYS A 108 8.51 -12.64 10.96
CA LYS A 108 7.19 -13.21 10.59
C LYS A 108 6.18 -12.11 10.32
N PHE A 109 6.18 -11.07 11.16
CA PHE A 109 5.34 -9.89 10.96
C PHE A 109 5.65 -9.22 9.61
N TRP A 110 6.92 -8.98 9.31
CA TRP A 110 7.34 -8.37 8.05
C TRP A 110 6.94 -9.22 6.83
N LEU A 111 7.11 -10.52 6.90
CA LEU A 111 6.71 -11.46 5.85
C LEU A 111 5.19 -11.51 5.63
N ARG A 112 4.37 -11.26 6.68
CA ARG A 112 2.92 -11.10 6.51
C ARG A 112 2.56 -9.87 5.67
N THR A 113 3.36 -8.81 5.75
CA THR A 113 3.19 -7.63 4.89
C THR A 113 3.40 -7.98 3.42
N TYR A 114 4.47 -8.73 3.12
CA TYR A 114 4.67 -9.22 1.75
C TYR A 114 3.52 -10.11 1.29
N LYS A 115 3.03 -10.99 2.17
CA LYS A 115 1.87 -11.82 1.86
C LYS A 115 0.65 -10.98 1.48
N LYS A 116 0.24 -10.02 2.32
CA LYS A 116 -0.89 -9.13 2.05
C LYS A 116 -0.73 -8.42 0.70
N GLN A 117 0.45 -7.88 0.42
CA GLN A 117 0.77 -7.18 -0.83
C GLN A 117 0.68 -8.10 -2.06
N ILE A 118 1.25 -9.30 -1.98
CA ILE A 118 1.24 -10.25 -3.10
C ILE A 118 -0.16 -10.83 -3.32
N GLU A 119 -0.90 -11.15 -2.25
CA GLU A 119 -2.30 -11.58 -2.34
C GLU A 119 -3.17 -10.51 -2.99
N PHE A 120 -2.93 -9.24 -2.67
CA PHE A 120 -3.60 -8.12 -3.33
C PHE A 120 -3.32 -8.10 -4.85
N LEU A 121 -2.05 -8.27 -5.26
CA LEU A 121 -1.71 -8.38 -6.69
C LEU A 121 -2.42 -9.57 -7.35
N GLN A 122 -2.40 -10.73 -6.71
CA GLN A 122 -3.03 -11.96 -7.23
C GLN A 122 -4.55 -11.84 -7.33
N ALA A 123 -5.19 -11.11 -6.41
CA ALA A 123 -6.61 -10.79 -6.47
C ALA A 123 -6.96 -9.76 -7.57
N HIS A 124 -5.96 -9.00 -8.05
CA HIS A 124 -6.15 -7.97 -9.07
C HIS A 124 -5.27 -8.25 -10.31
N PRO A 125 -5.55 -9.29 -11.10
CA PRO A 125 -4.70 -9.69 -12.23
C PRO A 125 -4.57 -8.63 -13.32
N GLY A 126 -5.53 -7.70 -13.42
CA GLY A 126 -5.48 -6.57 -14.34
C GLY A 126 -4.72 -5.34 -13.84
N LEU A 127 -4.25 -5.34 -12.59
CA LEU A 127 -3.50 -4.24 -12.02
C LEU A 127 -2.10 -4.18 -12.65
N VAL A 128 -1.83 -3.12 -13.39
CA VAL A 128 -0.49 -2.79 -13.86
C VAL A 128 0.22 -2.11 -12.70
N VAL A 129 1.16 -2.81 -12.13
CA VAL A 129 2.05 -2.24 -11.12
C VAL A 129 3.19 -1.57 -11.86
N ASP A 130 3.38 -0.29 -11.60
CA ASP A 130 4.68 0.30 -11.90
C ASP A 130 5.70 -0.50 -11.08
N GLN A 131 6.54 -1.27 -11.77
CA GLN A 131 7.71 -1.85 -11.11
C GLN A 131 8.36 -0.70 -10.36
N PRO A 132 8.75 -0.87 -9.07
CA PRO A 132 9.49 0.17 -8.39
C PRO A 132 10.59 0.57 -9.37
N LYS A 133 10.40 1.72 -10.00
CA LYS A 133 11.44 2.31 -10.82
C LYS A 133 12.49 2.53 -9.77
N PHE A 134 13.44 1.58 -9.68
CA PHE A 134 14.63 1.79 -8.87
C PHE A 134 14.98 3.22 -9.17
N ASN A 135 14.84 4.07 -8.18
CA ASN A 135 15.15 5.47 -8.39
C ASN A 135 16.66 5.49 -8.60
N LYS A 136 17.11 5.13 -9.84
CA LYS A 136 18.52 5.13 -10.23
C LYS A 136 19.14 6.51 -10.05
N ASN A 137 18.32 7.47 -9.72
CA ASN A 137 18.67 8.85 -9.46
C ASN A 137 19.01 9.11 -7.99
N LEU A 138 18.65 8.22 -7.05
CA LEU A 138 19.20 8.26 -5.71
C LEU A 138 20.61 7.71 -5.78
N ASN A 139 21.59 8.61 -5.96
CA ASN A 139 23.02 8.29 -5.93
C ASN A 139 23.47 7.99 -4.48
N VAL A 140 22.67 7.28 -3.70
CA VAL A 140 23.09 6.82 -2.38
C VAL A 140 23.94 5.57 -2.58
N PRO A 141 25.22 5.60 -2.25
CA PRO A 141 26.07 4.41 -2.34
C PRO A 141 25.55 3.34 -1.38
N SER A 142 25.84 2.09 -1.70
CA SER A 142 25.59 0.98 -0.76
C SER A 142 26.31 1.24 0.56
N VAL A 143 25.62 0.95 1.64
CA VAL A 143 26.11 1.04 3.02
C VAL A 143 26.16 -0.37 3.60
N ALA A 144 27.36 -0.81 3.97
CA ALA A 144 27.52 -2.10 4.67
C ALA A 144 26.80 -2.06 6.02
N PRO A 145 26.37 -3.20 6.56
CA PRO A 145 25.78 -3.25 7.89
C PRO A 145 26.63 -2.52 8.93
N LEU A 146 26.02 -1.58 9.64
CA LEU A 146 26.69 -0.74 10.63
C LEU A 146 26.83 -1.45 11.97
N LEU A 147 25.82 -2.23 12.37
CA LEU A 147 25.77 -2.92 13.64
C LEU A 147 26.60 -4.23 13.58
N THR A 148 27.44 -4.45 14.58
CA THR A 148 28.15 -5.71 14.78
C THR A 148 27.42 -6.62 15.77
N ALA A 149 26.56 -6.05 16.62
CA ALA A 149 25.81 -6.76 17.64
C ALA A 149 24.76 -7.70 17.02
N GLU A 150 24.78 -8.96 17.41
CA GLU A 150 23.71 -9.92 17.12
C GLU A 150 23.09 -10.37 18.44
N TRP A 151 22.32 -9.48 19.06
CA TRP A 151 21.75 -9.67 20.39
C TRP A 151 20.35 -10.30 20.35
N ASP A 152 19.86 -10.71 21.52
CA ASP A 152 18.60 -11.39 21.74
C ASP A 152 17.85 -10.80 22.93
N GLN A 153 16.69 -11.36 23.28
CA GLN A 153 15.82 -10.89 24.35
C GLN A 153 15.85 -11.77 25.61
N ASP A 154 16.44 -12.97 25.54
CA ASP A 154 16.54 -13.91 26.64
C ASP A 154 17.92 -13.88 27.34
N ALA A 155 18.41 -14.96 27.93
CA ALA A 155 19.71 -14.98 28.59
C ALA A 155 20.90 -14.81 27.63
N PRO A 156 21.90 -13.98 27.96
CA PRO A 156 22.08 -13.27 29.24
C PRO A 156 21.43 -11.90 29.32
N TYR A 157 20.80 -11.43 28.26
CA TYR A 157 20.33 -10.05 28.10
C TYR A 157 19.27 -9.64 29.13
N TYR A 158 18.39 -10.56 29.53
CA TYR A 158 17.35 -10.31 30.53
C TYR A 158 17.82 -10.49 31.99
N ASN A 159 19.08 -10.83 32.28
CA ASN A 159 19.51 -11.21 33.64
C ASN A 159 19.25 -10.19 34.74
N HIS A 160 19.03 -8.93 34.35
CA HIS A 160 18.67 -7.86 35.27
C HIS A 160 17.25 -7.34 35.03
N CYS A 161 16.48 -7.89 34.09
CA CYS A 161 15.08 -7.58 33.91
C CYS A 161 14.25 -8.02 35.13
N PRO A 162 13.09 -7.38 35.37
CA PRO A 162 12.16 -7.79 36.44
C PRO A 162 11.77 -9.27 36.31
N MET A 163 11.40 -9.83 37.44
CA MET A 163 10.87 -11.20 37.50
C MET A 163 9.37 -11.15 37.81
N TYR A 164 8.61 -11.99 37.15
CA TYR A 164 7.21 -12.23 37.44
C TYR A 164 6.95 -13.73 37.64
N ASN A 165 6.34 -14.10 38.78
CA ASN A 165 6.06 -15.50 39.15
C ASN A 165 7.29 -16.44 39.03
N GLY A 166 8.48 -15.97 39.35
CA GLY A 166 9.69 -16.75 39.34
C GLY A 166 10.38 -16.90 37.96
N SER A 167 9.85 -16.26 36.92
CA SER A 167 10.45 -16.18 35.57
C SER A 167 10.95 -14.78 35.30
N TYR A 168 12.10 -14.64 34.66
CA TYR A 168 12.54 -13.36 34.12
C TYR A 168 11.60 -12.89 33.01
N CYS A 169 11.30 -11.59 32.99
CA CYS A 169 10.67 -10.95 31.85
C CYS A 169 11.71 -10.77 30.73
N LEU A 170 11.27 -10.87 29.49
CA LEU A 170 12.11 -10.61 28.32
C LEU A 170 12.51 -9.14 28.26
N THR A 171 13.62 -8.82 27.61
CA THR A 171 14.07 -7.44 27.43
C THR A 171 13.08 -6.61 26.64
N GLY A 172 12.37 -7.23 25.68
CA GLY A 172 11.54 -6.58 24.68
C GLY A 172 12.34 -6.18 23.43
N CYS A 173 11.70 -6.30 22.27
CA CYS A 173 12.34 -5.94 21.01
C CYS A 173 12.71 -4.44 20.93
N PRO A 174 11.97 -3.45 21.55
CA PRO A 174 12.40 -2.07 21.60
C PRO A 174 13.74 -1.90 22.31
N ALA A 175 13.85 -2.37 23.54
CA ALA A 175 15.09 -2.27 24.32
C ALA A 175 16.26 -2.99 23.66
N THR A 176 16.03 -4.14 23.03
CA THR A 176 17.06 -4.87 22.30
C THR A 176 17.57 -4.07 21.11
N SER A 177 16.65 -3.53 20.30
CA SER A 177 17.00 -2.74 19.12
C SER A 177 17.74 -1.45 19.49
N LEU A 178 17.22 -0.69 20.45
CA LEU A 178 17.87 0.55 20.88
C LEU A 178 19.22 0.29 21.56
N SER A 179 19.34 -0.76 22.36
CA SER A 179 20.60 -1.12 23.00
C SER A 179 21.70 -1.47 21.99
N MET A 180 21.37 -2.13 20.87
CA MET A 180 22.32 -2.38 19.79
C MET A 180 22.81 -1.09 19.14
N VAL A 181 21.95 -0.09 18.97
CA VAL A 181 22.36 1.24 18.50
C VAL A 181 23.24 1.96 19.51
N PHE A 182 22.93 1.86 20.81
CA PHE A 182 23.77 2.45 21.87
C PHE A 182 25.15 1.77 21.93
N TYR A 183 25.20 0.47 21.75
CA TYR A 183 26.48 -0.26 21.69
C TYR A 183 27.29 0.10 20.44
N TYR A 184 26.68 0.36 19.32
CA TYR A 184 27.36 0.86 18.12
C TYR A 184 28.07 2.19 18.40
N TRP A 185 27.41 3.13 19.07
CA TRP A 185 27.99 4.40 19.44
C TRP A 185 28.89 4.35 20.67
N LYS A 186 28.79 3.31 21.50
CA LYS A 186 29.40 3.22 22.84
C LYS A 186 29.13 4.49 23.66
N TYR A 187 27.87 4.89 23.68
CA TYR A 187 27.41 6.12 24.33
C TYR A 187 26.13 5.84 25.14
N PRO A 188 25.91 6.52 26.31
CA PRO A 188 26.74 7.56 26.95
C PRO A 188 28.03 7.02 27.58
N THR A 189 29.04 7.88 27.64
CA THR A 189 30.33 7.60 28.34
C THR A 189 30.33 8.08 29.79
N ASP A 190 29.51 9.09 30.09
CA ASP A 190 29.29 9.60 31.43
C ASP A 190 28.25 8.78 32.19
N PRO A 191 28.21 8.87 33.54
CA PRO A 191 27.16 8.22 34.32
C PRO A 191 25.76 8.62 33.85
N THR A 192 24.86 7.63 33.75
CA THR A 192 23.46 7.88 33.40
C THR A 192 22.74 8.70 34.47
N PRO A 193 21.65 9.41 34.16
CA PRO A 193 20.71 9.82 35.21
C PRO A 193 20.14 8.62 35.97
N GLU A 194 19.52 8.87 37.14
CA GLU A 194 18.68 7.86 37.79
C GLU A 194 17.44 7.61 36.94
N VAL A 195 17.04 6.34 36.77
CA VAL A 195 15.83 5.97 36.01
C VAL A 195 14.70 5.72 36.98
N GLU A 196 13.58 6.39 36.78
CA GLU A 196 12.43 6.28 37.66
C GLU A 196 11.82 4.84 37.65
N GLY A 197 11.24 4.48 38.81
CA GLY A 197 10.44 3.26 38.93
C GLY A 197 8.99 3.50 38.54
N TYR A 198 8.31 2.44 38.14
CA TYR A 198 6.90 2.51 37.75
C TYR A 198 6.14 1.21 38.09
N THR A 199 4.83 1.24 37.93
CA THR A 199 3.99 0.04 38.02
C THR A 199 3.84 -0.56 36.61
N ASN A 200 4.17 -1.82 36.45
CA ASN A 200 4.04 -2.55 35.18
C ASN A 200 2.56 -2.61 34.76
N ASP A 201 2.28 -2.35 33.49
CA ASP A 201 0.91 -2.19 33.00
C ASP A 201 0.13 -3.51 32.96
N SER A 202 0.71 -4.56 32.40
CA SER A 202 0.03 -5.85 32.24
C SER A 202 -0.20 -6.61 33.54
N TYR A 203 0.76 -6.56 34.47
CA TYR A 203 0.72 -7.41 35.67
C TYR A 203 0.70 -6.63 36.99
N GLY A 204 0.80 -5.31 36.95
CA GLY A 204 0.66 -4.44 38.12
C GLY A 204 1.75 -4.58 39.18
N PHE A 205 2.89 -5.22 38.89
CA PHE A 205 4.03 -5.29 39.81
C PHE A 205 4.89 -4.03 39.75
N GLN A 206 5.60 -3.77 40.84
CA GLN A 206 6.51 -2.60 40.89
C GLN A 206 7.82 -2.90 40.20
N VAL A 207 8.17 -2.05 39.24
CA VAL A 207 9.48 -1.94 38.63
C VAL A 207 10.29 -0.91 39.40
N PRO A 208 11.30 -1.31 40.20
CA PRO A 208 12.00 -0.35 41.08
C PRO A 208 12.87 0.62 40.29
N ALA A 209 13.05 1.82 40.83
CA ALA A 209 13.97 2.82 40.30
C ALA A 209 15.40 2.29 40.21
N LEU A 210 16.17 2.77 39.25
CA LEU A 210 17.56 2.39 39.04
C LEU A 210 18.50 3.56 39.35
N PRO A 211 19.60 3.34 40.10
CA PRO A 211 20.58 4.39 40.39
C PRO A 211 21.36 4.78 39.13
N SER A 212 22.05 5.91 39.18
CA SER A 212 23.03 6.28 38.17
C SER A 212 24.12 5.25 38.03
N ILE A 213 24.48 4.82 36.80
CA ILE A 213 25.61 3.96 36.50
C ILE A 213 26.38 4.43 35.28
N THR A 214 27.62 3.93 35.11
CA THR A 214 28.35 4.04 33.86
C THR A 214 28.29 2.69 33.14
N PHE A 215 27.92 2.65 31.88
CA PHE A 215 27.90 1.41 31.10
C PHE A 215 29.32 0.88 30.83
N ASP A 216 29.47 -0.41 30.98
CA ASP A 216 30.77 -1.12 30.80
C ASP A 216 30.89 -1.58 29.32
N TRP A 217 31.11 -0.63 28.42
CA TRP A 217 31.18 -0.87 26.97
C TRP A 217 32.28 -1.90 26.59
N ASP A 218 33.39 -1.91 27.31
CA ASP A 218 34.55 -2.78 27.01
C ASP A 218 34.29 -4.25 27.30
N ASN A 219 33.38 -4.55 28.22
CA ASN A 219 32.97 -5.92 28.53
C ASN A 219 31.78 -6.42 27.70
N MET A 220 31.13 -5.57 26.88
CA MET A 220 30.08 -6.03 26.01
C MET A 220 30.66 -6.75 24.79
N LEU A 221 29.99 -7.81 24.35
CA LEU A 221 30.36 -8.61 23.19
C LEU A 221 29.39 -8.44 22.05
N ASP A 222 29.87 -8.52 20.83
CA ASP A 222 28.98 -8.51 19.61
C ASP A 222 28.01 -9.70 19.65
N LYS A 223 28.39 -10.82 20.23
CA LYS A 223 27.59 -12.06 20.28
C LYS A 223 27.81 -12.80 21.60
N TYR A 224 26.73 -13.31 22.16
CA TYR A 224 26.78 -14.13 23.39
C TYR A 224 26.54 -15.60 23.07
N THR A 225 27.25 -16.12 22.07
CA THR A 225 27.22 -17.53 21.69
C THR A 225 28.49 -18.20 22.23
N GLY A 226 28.32 -19.28 22.99
CA GLY A 226 29.45 -19.99 23.57
C GLY A 226 29.80 -19.57 25.02
N THR A 227 31.08 -19.39 25.34
CA THR A 227 31.55 -19.08 26.71
C THR A 227 31.80 -17.58 26.86
N TYR A 228 31.15 -16.95 27.83
CA TYR A 228 31.38 -15.57 28.26
C TYR A 228 31.45 -15.49 29.78
N THR A 229 32.06 -14.44 30.30
CA THR A 229 32.21 -14.21 31.74
C THR A 229 30.95 -13.60 32.34
N THR A 230 30.78 -13.66 33.66
CA THR A 230 29.69 -12.98 34.38
C THR A 230 29.76 -11.47 34.13
N ALA A 231 30.94 -10.86 34.13
CA ALA A 231 31.09 -9.42 33.87
C ALA A 231 30.59 -9.04 32.45
N GLN A 232 30.86 -9.89 31.45
CA GLN A 232 30.36 -9.69 30.09
C GLN A 232 28.81 -9.82 30.00
N ALA A 233 28.27 -10.82 30.70
CA ALA A 233 26.83 -11.01 30.79
C ALA A 233 26.13 -9.84 31.51
N ASP A 234 26.71 -9.38 32.63
CA ASP A 234 26.17 -8.27 33.40
C ASP A 234 26.24 -6.94 32.62
N ALA A 235 27.29 -6.71 31.86
CA ALA A 235 27.47 -5.48 31.09
C ALA A 235 26.32 -5.27 30.10
N VAL A 236 25.98 -6.28 29.30
CA VAL A 236 24.88 -6.18 28.34
C VAL A 236 23.49 -6.18 29.03
N ALA A 237 23.35 -6.99 30.08
CA ALA A 237 22.07 -7.08 30.80
C ALA A 237 21.71 -5.76 31.52
N TRP A 238 22.68 -5.03 32.06
CA TRP A 238 22.44 -3.70 32.62
C TRP A 238 22.06 -2.68 31.54
N LEU A 239 22.72 -2.69 30.39
CA LEU A 239 22.31 -1.81 29.29
C LEU A 239 20.84 -2.07 28.91
N MET A 240 20.48 -3.32 28.65
CA MET A 240 19.11 -3.72 28.32
C MET A 240 18.10 -3.31 29.39
N ARG A 241 18.51 -3.46 30.66
CA ARG A 241 17.64 -3.12 31.79
C ARG A 241 17.38 -1.61 31.90
N TYR A 242 18.39 -0.79 31.70
CA TYR A 242 18.28 0.68 31.78
C TYR A 242 17.50 1.22 30.61
N VAL A 243 17.82 0.77 29.41
CA VAL A 243 17.11 1.18 28.18
C VAL A 243 15.63 0.79 28.27
N GLY A 244 15.32 -0.47 28.56
CA GLY A 244 13.95 -0.93 28.66
C GLY A 244 13.14 -0.26 29.76
N GLN A 245 13.78 0.10 30.90
CA GLN A 245 13.07 0.82 31.96
C GLN A 245 12.75 2.25 31.55
N GLU A 246 13.66 2.93 30.85
CA GLU A 246 13.41 4.29 30.39
C GLU A 246 12.40 4.31 29.23
N GLU A 247 12.32 3.25 28.45
CA GLU A 247 11.24 3.05 27.47
C GLU A 247 9.89 2.74 28.13
N HIS A 248 9.80 2.70 29.46
CA HIS A 248 8.60 2.33 30.21
C HIS A 248 8.05 0.95 29.78
N MET A 249 8.96 0.01 29.60
CA MET A 249 8.68 -1.33 29.08
C MET A 249 7.56 -2.04 29.86
N ASP A 250 6.53 -2.49 29.19
CA ASP A 250 5.57 -3.42 29.77
C ASP A 250 6.20 -4.82 29.85
N TYR A 251 6.91 -5.06 30.92
CA TYR A 251 7.69 -6.29 31.13
C TYR A 251 6.79 -7.51 31.34
N THR A 252 6.94 -8.52 30.46
CA THR A 252 6.29 -9.83 30.62
C THR A 252 7.25 -10.99 30.32
N PRO A 253 7.05 -12.19 30.89
CA PRO A 253 7.89 -13.36 30.60
C PRO A 253 7.73 -13.90 29.17
N SER A 254 6.65 -13.56 28.46
CA SER A 254 6.31 -14.09 27.13
C SER A 254 6.57 -13.10 26.00
N GLY A 255 6.72 -11.80 26.31
CA GLY A 255 6.97 -10.77 25.32
C GLY A 255 6.76 -9.39 25.94
N SER A 256 7.82 -8.60 26.08
CA SER A 256 7.78 -7.24 26.61
C SER A 256 7.72 -6.22 25.47
N GLY A 257 7.03 -5.09 25.67
CA GLY A 257 6.79 -4.09 24.63
C GLY A 257 6.84 -2.66 25.14
N ALA A 258 7.14 -1.74 24.23
CA ALA A 258 7.07 -0.28 24.39
C ALA A 258 6.75 0.37 23.06
N MET A 259 6.27 1.62 23.07
CA MET A 259 5.88 2.36 21.88
C MET A 259 7.05 3.16 21.29
N GLY A 260 6.93 3.58 20.02
CA GLY A 260 7.96 4.38 19.35
C GLY A 260 8.29 5.70 20.05
N ASP A 261 7.28 6.38 20.62
CA ASP A 261 7.47 7.58 21.43
C ASP A 261 8.32 7.33 22.70
N ASP A 262 8.18 6.15 23.31
CA ASP A 262 8.95 5.75 24.48
C ASP A 262 10.42 5.46 24.12
N ILE A 263 10.65 4.86 22.96
CA ILE A 263 12.01 4.66 22.41
C ILE A 263 12.69 6.03 22.20
N LEU A 264 11.98 6.97 21.55
CA LEU A 264 12.51 8.33 21.34
C LEU A 264 12.78 9.06 22.66
N ARG A 265 11.92 8.88 23.67
CA ARG A 265 12.15 9.43 25.02
C ARG A 265 13.43 8.87 25.62
N ALA A 266 13.68 7.55 25.55
CA ALA A 266 14.89 6.94 26.05
C ALA A 266 16.16 7.44 25.33
N VAL A 267 16.13 7.62 24.01
CA VAL A 267 17.21 8.23 23.23
C VAL A 267 17.61 9.60 23.83
N LYS A 268 16.61 10.46 24.06
CA LYS A 268 16.84 11.82 24.62
C LYS A 268 17.32 11.77 26.08
N PHE A 269 16.70 10.91 26.89
CA PHE A 269 17.07 10.74 28.31
C PHE A 269 18.54 10.34 28.50
N PHE A 270 19.07 9.48 27.65
CA PHE A 270 20.49 9.06 27.71
C PHE A 270 21.44 10.07 27.04
N GLY A 271 20.96 11.26 26.72
CA GLY A 271 21.78 12.39 26.28
C GLY A 271 22.25 12.31 24.83
N TYR A 272 21.60 11.56 23.99
CA TYR A 272 21.80 11.62 22.54
C TYR A 272 21.37 12.97 21.99
N ASP A 273 21.77 13.28 20.77
CA ASP A 273 21.47 14.57 20.14
C ASP A 273 19.96 14.77 19.97
N GLU A 274 19.34 15.50 20.90
CA GLU A 274 17.87 15.72 20.93
C GLU A 274 17.31 16.42 19.70
N GLU A 275 18.14 17.17 18.98
CA GLU A 275 17.73 17.90 17.80
C GLU A 275 17.75 17.04 16.54
N MET A 276 18.60 16.03 16.54
CA MET A 276 18.66 15.06 15.44
C MET A 276 17.69 13.90 15.65
N ALA A 277 17.55 13.46 16.91
CA ALA A 277 16.68 12.32 17.23
C ALA A 277 15.19 12.68 17.06
N ARG A 278 14.49 11.92 16.23
CA ARG A 278 13.08 12.13 15.94
C ARG A 278 12.38 10.79 15.62
N LEU A 279 11.07 10.80 15.80
CA LEU A 279 10.16 9.74 15.39
C LEU A 279 9.41 10.18 14.13
N GLU A 280 9.49 9.40 13.08
CA GLU A 280 8.77 9.62 11.82
C GLU A 280 7.76 8.50 11.59
N PHE A 281 6.61 8.86 11.03
CA PHE A 281 5.54 7.94 10.67
C PHE A 281 5.38 7.91 9.16
N LYS A 282 5.51 6.75 8.52
CA LYS A 282 5.11 6.60 7.11
C LYS A 282 3.60 6.64 6.99
N THR A 283 2.96 5.86 7.84
CA THR A 283 1.52 5.77 8.00
C THR A 283 1.19 5.81 9.47
N ARG A 284 0.06 6.39 9.81
CA ARG A 284 -0.46 6.38 11.19
C ARG A 284 -1.93 6.07 11.16
N THR A 285 -2.30 5.03 11.88
CA THR A 285 -3.68 4.62 12.05
C THR A 285 -4.24 5.27 13.31
N ASP A 286 -5.51 5.68 13.29
CA ASP A 286 -6.18 6.23 14.46
C ASP A 286 -6.31 5.19 15.59
N ASP A 287 -6.65 5.65 16.81
CA ASP A 287 -6.75 4.79 17.99
C ASP A 287 -7.83 3.70 17.86
N TYR A 288 -8.70 3.81 16.87
CA TYR A 288 -9.79 2.87 16.59
C TYR A 288 -9.50 1.93 15.42
N GLY A 289 -8.40 2.13 14.70
CA GLY A 289 -8.02 1.34 13.53
C GLY A 289 -8.89 1.59 12.28
N THR A 290 -9.61 2.71 12.24
CA THR A 290 -10.62 3.00 11.21
C THR A 290 -10.10 3.90 10.09
N ASP A 291 -9.09 4.72 10.35
CA ASP A 291 -8.51 5.62 9.36
C ASP A 291 -6.99 5.62 9.43
N THR A 292 -6.33 5.50 8.30
CA THR A 292 -4.87 5.48 8.20
C THR A 292 -4.38 6.66 7.37
N ALA A 293 -3.78 7.64 8.03
CA ALA A 293 -3.13 8.76 7.36
C ALA A 293 -1.78 8.34 6.76
N VAL A 294 -1.50 8.75 5.53
CA VAL A 294 -0.21 8.55 4.85
C VAL A 294 0.56 9.86 4.87
N TYR A 295 1.75 9.85 5.48
CA TYR A 295 2.62 11.03 5.59
C TYR A 295 3.74 11.06 4.55
N TYR A 296 4.21 9.88 4.13
CA TYR A 296 5.30 9.72 3.15
C TYR A 296 4.93 8.70 2.10
N THR A 297 5.26 8.99 0.86
CA THR A 297 5.27 7.99 -0.22
C THR A 297 6.36 6.94 0.03
N ASP A 298 6.32 5.82 -0.70
CA ASP A 298 7.34 4.79 -0.61
C ASP A 298 8.74 5.33 -0.92
N ASP A 299 8.86 6.20 -1.92
CA ASP A 299 10.14 6.79 -2.35
C ASP A 299 10.68 7.79 -1.30
N GLU A 300 9.82 8.64 -0.73
CA GLU A 300 10.22 9.58 0.33
C GLU A 300 10.65 8.82 1.59
N TRP A 301 9.93 7.78 1.97
CA TRP A 301 10.27 6.94 3.11
C TRP A 301 11.60 6.21 2.93
N ALA A 302 11.82 5.64 1.74
CA ALA A 302 13.09 5.03 1.38
C ALA A 302 14.23 6.04 1.39
N ALA A 303 14.02 7.27 0.90
CA ALA A 303 15.02 8.34 0.90
C ALA A 303 15.41 8.76 2.32
N LEU A 304 14.45 8.91 3.23
CA LEU A 304 14.74 9.18 4.65
C LEU A 304 15.67 8.12 5.24
N LEU A 305 15.34 6.85 5.06
CA LEU A 305 16.12 5.73 5.58
C LEU A 305 17.52 5.66 4.98
N GLN A 306 17.64 5.80 3.64
CA GLN A 306 18.93 5.80 2.95
C GLN A 306 19.83 6.95 3.40
N ASN A 307 19.27 8.11 3.69
CA ASN A 307 20.02 9.26 4.19
C ASN A 307 20.61 8.98 5.58
N GLU A 308 19.84 8.40 6.49
CA GLU A 308 20.35 8.03 7.83
C GLU A 308 21.50 7.01 7.73
N LEU A 309 21.33 5.99 6.90
CA LEU A 309 22.34 4.97 6.69
C LEU A 309 23.63 5.54 6.06
N ALA A 310 23.49 6.43 5.07
CA ALA A 310 24.63 7.10 4.42
C ALA A 310 25.43 7.98 5.38
N GLU A 311 24.76 8.55 6.40
CA GLU A 311 25.40 9.30 7.49
C GLU A 311 25.94 8.41 8.62
N GLY A 312 25.91 7.11 8.46
CA GLY A 312 26.39 6.14 9.45
C GLY A 312 25.49 6.02 10.69
N ARG A 313 24.22 6.31 10.56
CA ARG A 313 23.24 6.21 11.66
C ARG A 313 22.33 5.02 11.46
N PRO A 314 22.46 3.95 12.25
CA PRO A 314 21.50 2.85 12.24
C PRO A 314 20.15 3.34 12.76
N VAL A 315 19.07 2.80 12.20
CA VAL A 315 17.69 3.21 12.48
C VAL A 315 16.98 2.13 13.28
N VAL A 316 16.26 2.51 14.33
CA VAL A 316 15.28 1.64 14.97
C VAL A 316 13.98 1.75 14.19
N TYR A 317 13.59 0.66 13.55
CA TYR A 317 12.38 0.59 12.72
C TYR A 317 11.28 -0.16 13.48
N CYS A 318 10.07 0.39 13.46
CA CYS A 318 8.91 -0.21 14.11
C CYS A 318 7.80 -0.44 13.09
N GLY A 319 7.13 -1.58 13.21
CA GLY A 319 5.91 -1.87 12.49
C GLY A 319 4.81 -2.27 13.46
N TYR A 320 3.61 -1.72 13.27
CA TYR A 320 2.46 -2.02 14.10
C TYR A 320 1.30 -2.52 13.25
N ASP A 321 0.56 -3.47 13.79
CA ASP A 321 -0.67 -4.02 13.23
C ASP A 321 -1.78 -3.86 14.26
N TYR A 322 -2.92 -3.33 13.83
CA TYR A 322 -4.09 -3.19 14.68
C TYR A 322 -4.96 -4.45 14.55
N SER A 323 -5.37 -5.00 15.67
CA SER A 323 -6.30 -6.12 15.72
C SER A 323 -7.37 -5.89 16.78
N TYR A 324 -8.45 -6.66 16.74
CA TYR A 324 -9.52 -6.63 17.78
C TYR A 324 -8.98 -6.73 19.23
N TRP A 325 -7.79 -7.32 19.41
CA TRP A 325 -7.14 -7.48 20.71
C TRP A 325 -6.22 -6.31 21.06
N GLY A 326 -6.18 -5.25 20.23
CA GLY A 326 -5.34 -4.08 20.39
C GLY A 326 -4.12 -4.07 19.45
N TRP A 327 -3.21 -3.14 19.72
CA TRP A 327 -1.99 -2.96 18.97
C TRP A 327 -1.00 -4.10 19.20
N SER A 328 -0.47 -4.64 18.13
CA SER A 328 0.67 -5.56 18.15
C SER A 328 1.79 -4.93 17.33
N GLY A 329 2.98 -4.80 17.91
CA GLY A 329 4.09 -4.13 17.24
C GLY A 329 5.40 -4.88 17.42
N HIS A 330 6.34 -4.59 16.52
CA HIS A 330 7.71 -5.12 16.56
C HIS A 330 8.70 -4.03 16.22
N ALA A 331 9.79 -3.98 16.99
CA ALA A 331 10.95 -3.15 16.72
C ALA A 331 12.13 -4.00 16.26
N PHE A 332 12.95 -3.46 15.38
CA PHE A 332 14.18 -4.07 14.86
C PHE A 332 15.09 -2.97 14.29
N ASN A 333 16.29 -3.31 13.87
CA ASN A 333 17.22 -2.34 13.30
C ASN A 333 17.29 -2.49 11.78
N VAL A 334 17.30 -1.35 11.09
CA VAL A 334 17.77 -1.25 9.71
C VAL A 334 19.10 -0.51 9.72
N ASP A 335 20.16 -1.18 9.27
CA ASP A 335 21.52 -0.72 9.48
C ASP A 335 22.44 -0.84 8.25
N GLY A 336 21.89 -1.18 7.10
CA GLY A 336 22.61 -1.27 5.84
C GLY A 336 21.72 -1.12 4.62
N TYR A 337 22.32 -0.83 3.46
CA TYR A 337 21.62 -0.63 2.20
C TYR A 337 22.42 -1.16 1.02
N THR A 338 21.82 -1.94 0.14
CA THR A 338 22.41 -2.45 -1.09
C THR A 338 21.75 -1.79 -2.30
N ALA A 339 22.43 -0.83 -2.90
CA ALA A 339 21.88 0.00 -3.98
C ALA A 339 21.59 -0.80 -5.28
N SER A 340 22.30 -1.91 -5.56
CA SER A 340 22.08 -2.72 -6.78
C SER A 340 20.72 -3.42 -6.78
N ASP A 341 20.20 -3.76 -5.59
CA ASP A 341 19.03 -4.60 -5.40
C ASP A 341 17.90 -3.83 -4.71
N ASN A 342 18.19 -2.60 -4.27
CA ASN A 342 17.29 -1.78 -3.43
C ASN A 342 16.81 -2.54 -2.19
N THR A 343 17.73 -3.22 -1.52
CA THR A 343 17.46 -3.96 -0.30
C THR A 343 18.15 -3.33 0.90
N TYR A 344 17.58 -3.53 2.06
CA TYR A 344 18.04 -2.98 3.34
C TYR A 344 18.45 -4.10 4.25
N HIS A 345 19.63 -3.98 4.86
CA HIS A 345 20.04 -4.95 5.87
C HIS A 345 19.22 -4.75 7.14
N VAL A 346 18.62 -5.83 7.62
CA VAL A 346 17.78 -5.88 8.81
C VAL A 346 18.43 -6.79 9.85
N ASN A 347 18.56 -6.25 11.06
CA ASN A 347 18.93 -7.00 12.25
C ASN A 347 17.71 -7.13 13.17
N TRP A 348 17.19 -8.34 13.27
CA TRP A 348 15.92 -8.62 13.97
C TRP A 348 16.05 -8.62 15.50
N GLY A 349 17.26 -8.63 16.07
CA GLY A 349 17.45 -8.74 17.51
C GLY A 349 17.14 -10.13 18.08
N TRP A 350 17.49 -11.20 17.34
CA TRP A 350 17.26 -12.60 17.69
C TRP A 350 18.54 -13.44 17.45
N SER A 351 19.62 -13.09 18.13
CA SER A 351 20.94 -13.77 18.00
C SER A 351 21.44 -13.85 16.54
N GLY A 352 20.97 -12.96 15.66
CA GLY A 352 21.30 -12.95 14.23
C GLY A 352 20.50 -13.95 13.40
N ASP A 353 19.53 -14.66 13.98
CA ASP A 353 18.64 -15.52 13.23
C ASP A 353 17.77 -14.68 12.29
N GLY A 354 17.73 -15.05 11.01
CA GLY A 354 16.98 -14.36 9.98
C GLY A 354 17.54 -13.01 9.52
N ASN A 355 18.64 -12.51 10.09
CA ASN A 355 19.28 -11.28 9.60
C ASN A 355 19.61 -11.39 8.11
N GLY A 356 19.45 -10.30 7.38
CA GLY A 356 19.69 -10.29 5.93
C GLY A 356 19.20 -9.01 5.28
N ASP A 357 19.14 -9.03 3.96
CA ASP A 357 18.72 -7.92 3.12
C ASP A 357 17.27 -8.12 2.67
N PHE A 358 16.43 -7.12 2.93
CA PHE A 358 14.97 -7.15 2.69
C PHE A 358 14.53 -5.94 1.86
N VAL A 359 13.55 -6.11 0.99
CA VAL A 359 12.86 -4.97 0.36
C VAL A 359 11.93 -4.30 1.37
N LEU A 360 11.69 -2.99 1.27
CA LEU A 360 10.72 -2.32 2.14
C LEU A 360 9.27 -2.70 1.80
N ASN A 361 8.99 -2.87 0.50
CA ASN A 361 7.69 -3.30 0.00
C ASN A 361 7.86 -4.31 -1.14
N ALA A 362 6.94 -5.25 -1.28
CA ALA A 362 6.97 -6.21 -2.38
C ALA A 362 6.69 -5.54 -3.74
N PHE A 363 5.93 -4.44 -3.76
CA PHE A 363 5.74 -3.58 -4.93
C PHE A 363 5.44 -2.14 -4.48
N SER A 364 5.54 -1.16 -5.41
CA SER A 364 5.16 0.22 -5.12
C SER A 364 3.64 0.33 -5.00
N SER A 365 3.19 0.66 -3.80
CA SER A 365 1.79 0.56 -3.41
C SER A 365 1.06 1.89 -3.43
N SER A 366 1.44 2.85 -4.27
CA SER A 366 0.88 4.21 -4.24
C SER A 366 -0.65 4.19 -4.07
N GLY A 367 -1.12 4.58 -2.88
CA GLY A 367 -2.52 4.62 -2.50
C GLY A 367 -3.05 3.44 -1.66
N TYR A 368 -2.23 2.42 -1.35
CA TYR A 368 -2.62 1.31 -0.48
C TYR A 368 -1.73 1.25 0.76
N THR A 369 -2.34 1.23 1.96
CA THR A 369 -1.62 1.22 3.24
C THR A 369 -1.38 -0.19 3.80
N PHE A 370 -2.14 -1.17 3.35
CA PHE A 370 -2.14 -2.56 3.84
C PHE A 370 -2.33 -2.70 5.37
N ASP A 371 -2.95 -1.69 6.00
CA ASP A 371 -3.29 -1.63 7.44
C ASP A 371 -2.07 -1.87 8.36
N ILE A 372 -0.91 -1.35 7.97
CA ILE A 372 0.33 -1.46 8.74
C ILE A 372 0.87 -0.06 8.99
N GLU A 373 0.99 0.28 10.26
CA GLU A 373 1.69 1.47 10.68
C GLU A 373 3.20 1.21 10.65
N GLN A 374 3.95 2.09 9.98
CA GLN A 374 5.40 2.02 9.90
C GLN A 374 5.99 3.30 10.51
N GLN A 375 6.98 3.10 11.38
CA GLN A 375 7.66 4.18 12.09
C GLN A 375 9.18 3.98 12.05
N MET A 376 9.93 5.09 12.14
CA MET A 376 11.38 5.08 12.31
C MET A 376 11.79 6.04 13.41
N ILE A 377 12.62 5.56 14.34
CA ILE A 377 13.36 6.42 15.24
C ILE A 377 14.73 6.67 14.60
N MET A 378 14.96 7.91 14.21
CA MET A 378 16.04 8.38 13.35
C MET A 378 16.89 9.42 14.04
N GLY A 379 18.05 9.74 13.46
CA GLY A 379 18.96 10.77 13.98
C GLY A 379 19.64 10.38 15.29
N ILE A 380 19.68 9.10 15.60
CA ILE A 380 20.31 8.60 16.85
C ILE A 380 21.82 8.69 16.71
N GLN A 381 22.40 9.72 17.31
CA GLN A 381 23.86 9.94 17.36
C GLN A 381 24.24 10.65 18.65
N PRO A 382 25.46 10.45 19.18
CA PRO A 382 25.97 11.26 20.27
C PRO A 382 26.00 12.75 19.91
N PRO A 383 25.82 13.67 20.88
CA PRO A 383 25.98 15.09 20.62
C PRO A 383 27.42 15.40 20.21
N ALA A 384 27.59 16.33 19.30
CA ALA A 384 28.92 16.74 18.85
C ALA A 384 29.74 17.28 20.01
N GLN A 385 30.98 16.80 20.11
CA GLN A 385 31.94 17.26 21.11
C GLN A 385 32.81 18.38 20.49
N GLY A 386 32.55 19.62 20.84
CA GLY A 386 33.30 20.79 20.36
C GLY A 386 32.60 21.53 19.21
N PRO A 387 33.36 22.46 18.53
CA PRO A 387 32.80 23.24 17.44
C PRO A 387 32.29 22.35 16.28
N SER A 388 31.04 22.58 15.86
CA SER A 388 30.46 21.74 14.82
C SER A 388 29.36 22.48 14.03
N ILE A 389 29.13 22.05 12.79
CA ILE A 389 28.01 22.43 11.95
C ILE A 389 27.06 21.24 11.92
N LYS A 390 25.78 21.48 12.23
CA LYS A 390 24.71 20.49 12.12
C LYS A 390 23.78 20.89 10.99
N VAL A 391 23.36 19.92 10.20
CA VAL A 391 22.41 20.09 9.08
C VAL A 391 21.33 19.01 9.15
N ASN A 392 20.10 19.40 8.92
CA ASN A 392 18.99 18.46 8.88
C ASN A 392 17.89 18.94 7.91
N PRO A 393 17.57 18.18 6.85
CA PRO A 393 18.29 16.99 6.36
C PRO A 393 19.62 17.37 5.69
N SER A 394 20.55 16.40 5.57
CA SER A 394 21.80 16.54 4.82
C SER A 394 21.65 16.25 3.33
N ARG A 395 20.47 15.77 2.91
CA ARG A 395 20.13 15.46 1.54
C ARG A 395 18.70 15.89 1.22
N LEU A 396 18.48 16.41 0.03
CA LEU A 396 17.17 16.80 -0.50
C LEU A 396 16.87 16.06 -1.79
N GLU A 397 15.67 15.50 -1.88
CA GLU A 397 15.08 14.97 -3.10
C GLU A 397 13.92 15.88 -3.53
N MET A 398 13.97 16.40 -4.74
CA MET A 398 13.03 17.41 -5.21
C MET A 398 12.47 17.03 -6.57
N ASN A 399 11.14 17.04 -6.71
CA ASN A 399 10.47 16.75 -7.97
C ASN A 399 9.73 18.00 -8.47
N ALA A 400 9.85 18.28 -9.75
CA ALA A 400 9.09 19.36 -10.38
C ALA A 400 8.81 19.06 -11.85
N TYR A 401 7.83 19.75 -12.42
CA TYR A 401 7.63 19.78 -13.87
C TYR A 401 8.50 20.88 -14.50
N PRO A 402 8.97 20.71 -15.75
CA PRO A 402 9.66 21.78 -16.47
C PRO A 402 8.84 23.07 -16.48
N GLY A 403 9.49 24.19 -16.12
CA GLY A 403 8.83 25.49 -15.99
C GLY A 403 8.03 25.73 -14.71
N LYS A 404 7.98 24.75 -13.81
CA LYS A 404 7.43 24.88 -12.44
C LYS A 404 8.57 24.86 -11.44
N THR A 405 8.27 25.24 -10.20
CA THR A 405 9.24 25.24 -9.10
C THR A 405 8.80 24.31 -7.98
N ALA A 406 9.78 23.62 -7.39
CA ALA A 406 9.62 22.94 -6.11
C ALA A 406 10.53 23.59 -5.07
N THR A 407 10.13 23.57 -3.79
CA THR A 407 10.94 24.08 -2.69
C THR A 407 11.08 23.01 -1.60
N ALA A 408 12.28 22.99 -1.00
CA ALA A 408 12.56 22.18 0.17
C ALA A 408 13.36 23.02 1.17
N THR A 409 13.38 22.61 2.43
CA THR A 409 14.08 23.37 3.47
C THR A 409 15.12 22.51 4.17
N VAL A 410 16.22 23.14 4.57
CA VAL A 410 17.26 22.56 5.41
C VAL A 410 17.49 23.46 6.60
N LYS A 411 17.51 22.88 7.80
CA LYS A 411 17.89 23.61 9.01
C LYS A 411 19.39 23.47 9.25
N VAL A 412 20.08 24.60 9.40
CA VAL A 412 21.52 24.69 9.66
C VAL A 412 21.75 25.31 11.04
N LYS A 413 22.49 24.61 11.91
CA LYS A 413 22.91 25.09 13.23
C LYS A 413 24.43 25.10 13.34
N GLY A 414 24.94 25.98 14.19
CA GLY A 414 26.32 25.99 14.62
C GLY A 414 26.44 25.80 16.13
N GLN A 415 27.35 24.97 16.55
CA GLN A 415 27.68 24.74 17.97
C GLN A 415 29.09 25.21 18.25
N LEU A 416 29.27 26.06 19.26
CA LEU A 416 30.56 26.59 19.69
C LEU A 416 31.39 27.27 18.57
N LEU A 417 30.73 27.83 17.58
CA LEU A 417 31.38 28.56 16.48
C LEU A 417 31.49 30.05 16.79
N ASN A 418 32.64 30.64 16.45
CA ASN A 418 32.91 32.08 16.71
C ASN A 418 32.67 32.99 15.51
N SER A 419 32.37 32.41 14.35
CA SER A 419 32.11 33.12 13.10
C SER A 419 30.90 32.57 12.39
N ALA A 420 30.41 33.27 11.36
CA ALA A 420 29.27 32.78 10.55
C ALA A 420 29.61 31.49 9.79
N VAL A 421 28.65 30.63 9.59
CA VAL A 421 28.75 29.48 8.67
C VAL A 421 28.50 30.03 7.25
N ALA A 422 29.43 29.87 6.34
CA ALA A 422 29.25 30.21 4.92
C ALA A 422 28.57 29.10 4.18
N LEU A 423 27.64 29.43 3.28
CA LEU A 423 26.95 28.49 2.39
C LEU A 423 27.35 28.77 0.94
N THR A 424 27.88 27.78 0.25
CA THR A 424 28.24 27.84 -1.16
C THR A 424 27.44 26.82 -1.94
N LEU A 425 26.53 27.28 -2.80
CA LEU A 425 25.80 26.41 -3.73
C LEU A 425 26.72 26.10 -4.93
N ASN A 426 26.92 24.82 -5.19
CA ASN A 426 27.63 24.31 -6.37
C ASN A 426 26.59 23.61 -7.25
N ASP A 427 26.15 24.32 -8.30
CA ASP A 427 25.12 23.86 -9.23
C ASP A 427 25.59 24.08 -10.67
N GLU A 428 26.00 23.00 -11.34
CA GLU A 428 26.39 23.05 -12.76
C GLU A 428 25.18 23.10 -13.70
N SER A 429 24.03 22.72 -13.21
CA SER A 429 22.79 22.68 -14.01
C SER A 429 22.13 24.05 -14.14
N GLY A 430 22.35 24.94 -13.18
CA GLY A 430 21.67 26.23 -13.08
C GLY A 430 20.18 26.11 -12.70
N MET A 431 19.76 24.94 -12.22
CA MET A 431 18.35 24.66 -11.89
C MET A 431 18.01 24.87 -10.42
N PHE A 432 19.02 25.10 -9.57
CA PHE A 432 18.85 25.26 -8.14
C PHE A 432 19.21 26.65 -7.64
N SER A 433 18.59 27.11 -6.58
CA SER A 433 18.94 28.33 -5.86
C SER A 433 18.67 28.19 -4.38
N ILE A 434 19.33 28.99 -3.56
CA ILE A 434 19.15 29.08 -2.11
C ILE A 434 18.86 30.52 -1.70
N ASP A 435 18.08 30.69 -0.63
CA ASP A 435 17.64 31.98 -0.12
C ASP A 435 18.65 32.67 0.83
N ALA A 436 19.70 31.94 1.23
CA ALA A 436 20.75 32.47 2.08
C ALA A 436 22.14 31.95 1.73
N THR A 437 23.15 32.77 1.90
CA THR A 437 24.58 32.44 1.71
C THR A 437 25.39 32.35 3.00
N SER A 438 24.74 32.55 4.15
CA SER A 438 25.38 32.40 5.47
C SER A 438 24.38 32.24 6.58
N VAL A 439 24.84 31.62 7.70
CA VAL A 439 24.16 31.57 8.98
C VAL A 439 24.99 32.43 9.98
N ALA A 440 24.43 33.51 10.42
CA ALA A 440 25.13 34.43 11.35
C ALA A 440 25.29 33.78 12.74
N VAL A 441 26.29 34.19 13.50
CA VAL A 441 26.55 33.67 14.87
C VAL A 441 25.28 33.74 15.74
N SER A 442 24.51 34.81 15.63
CA SER A 442 23.26 35.00 16.39
C SER A 442 22.13 34.04 15.99
N GLU A 443 22.21 33.41 14.81
CA GLU A 443 21.20 32.46 14.29
C GLU A 443 21.59 31.01 14.55
N GLN A 444 22.85 30.75 14.95
CA GLN A 444 23.43 29.40 14.99
C GLN A 444 22.79 28.53 16.09
N ALA A 445 22.51 29.12 17.26
CA ALA A 445 21.96 28.38 18.41
C ALA A 445 20.53 27.87 18.09
N ASP A 446 19.68 28.73 17.57
CA ASP A 446 18.29 28.37 17.21
C ASP A 446 18.22 27.61 15.87
N GLY A 447 19.23 27.82 15.02
CA GLY A 447 19.30 27.30 13.67
C GLY A 447 18.55 28.18 12.67
N LYS A 448 19.13 28.32 11.48
CA LYS A 448 18.51 29.00 10.34
C LYS A 448 17.94 27.98 9.36
N VAL A 449 16.70 28.19 8.97
CA VAL A 449 16.07 27.46 7.89
C VAL A 449 16.50 28.08 6.57
N ILE A 450 17.07 27.28 5.69
CA ILE A 450 17.49 27.64 4.34
C ILE A 450 16.49 27.02 3.36
N THR A 451 15.91 27.84 2.49
CA THR A 451 15.03 27.36 1.44
C THR A 451 15.83 27.07 0.19
N VAL A 452 15.76 25.86 -0.31
CA VAL A 452 16.27 25.45 -1.61
C VAL A 452 15.13 25.44 -2.61
N THR A 453 15.33 26.08 -3.75
CA THR A 453 14.36 26.10 -4.86
C THR A 453 14.94 25.34 -6.04
N TYR A 454 14.16 24.42 -6.58
CA TYR A 454 14.43 23.68 -7.82
C TYR A 454 13.50 24.17 -8.92
N ALA A 455 14.05 24.61 -10.05
CA ALA A 455 13.31 25.21 -11.17
C ALA A 455 13.80 24.62 -12.51
N PRO A 456 13.45 23.36 -12.84
CA PRO A 456 13.92 22.72 -14.06
C PRO A 456 13.30 23.34 -15.32
N THR A 457 14.07 23.39 -16.39
CA THR A 457 13.62 23.87 -17.72
C THR A 457 13.35 22.75 -18.71
N ALA A 458 13.80 21.52 -18.41
CA ALA A 458 13.61 20.33 -19.24
C ALA A 458 13.49 19.09 -18.34
N VAL A 459 12.89 18.03 -18.87
CA VAL A 459 12.83 16.71 -18.23
C VAL A 459 14.24 16.15 -18.04
N GLY A 460 14.51 15.56 -16.89
CA GLY A 460 15.81 14.96 -16.58
C GLY A 460 16.14 15.02 -15.08
N SER A 461 17.31 14.48 -14.75
CA SER A 461 17.84 14.50 -13.39
C SER A 461 18.96 15.52 -13.28
N HIS A 462 18.94 16.29 -12.20
CA HIS A 462 19.88 17.36 -11.91
C HIS A 462 20.42 17.19 -10.50
N THR A 463 21.67 17.53 -10.26
CA THR A 463 22.27 17.45 -8.93
C THR A 463 22.99 18.74 -8.59
N ALA A 464 22.95 19.10 -7.32
CA ALA A 464 23.72 20.22 -6.77
C ALA A 464 24.20 19.87 -5.36
N THR A 465 25.13 20.65 -4.83
CA THR A 465 25.56 20.57 -3.44
C THR A 465 25.62 21.94 -2.80
N ILE A 466 25.33 22.01 -1.51
CA ILE A 466 25.63 23.18 -0.70
C ILE A 466 26.78 22.80 0.25
N THR A 467 27.90 23.47 0.09
CA THR A 467 29.02 23.35 1.04
C THR A 467 28.85 24.37 2.16
N LEU A 468 28.88 23.89 3.41
CA LEU A 468 28.82 24.67 4.61
C LEU A 468 30.22 24.71 5.22
N SER A 469 30.80 25.87 5.42
CA SER A 469 32.15 25.99 5.93
C SER A 469 32.26 27.00 7.09
N ASN A 470 33.11 26.68 8.05
CA ASN A 470 33.45 27.53 9.16
C ASN A 470 34.89 27.26 9.64
N PRO A 471 35.72 28.27 9.99
CA PRO A 471 37.10 27.97 10.38
C PRO A 471 37.26 27.14 11.63
N ASP A 472 36.25 27.09 12.50
CA ASP A 472 36.30 26.38 13.80
C ASP A 472 35.80 24.94 13.70
N ALA A 473 35.16 24.50 12.58
CA ALA A 473 34.52 23.22 12.40
C ALA A 473 34.85 22.59 11.05
N GLU A 474 34.66 21.27 10.95
CA GLU A 474 34.73 20.57 9.68
C GLU A 474 33.61 21.00 8.74
N ASP A 475 33.93 21.10 7.47
CA ASP A 475 32.96 21.40 6.42
C ASP A 475 31.88 20.31 6.34
N LYS A 476 30.65 20.74 6.11
CA LYS A 476 29.51 19.83 5.84
C LYS A 476 29.00 20.07 4.41
N THR A 477 28.41 19.04 3.86
CA THR A 477 27.82 19.11 2.51
C THR A 477 26.37 18.66 2.56
N ILE A 478 25.48 19.46 1.96
CA ILE A 478 24.12 19.06 1.67
C ILE A 478 24.09 18.65 0.19
N THR A 479 23.59 17.43 -0.07
CA THR A 479 23.39 16.94 -1.43
C THR A 479 21.95 17.24 -1.86
N ILE A 480 21.77 17.73 -3.08
CA ILE A 480 20.47 18.05 -3.66
C ILE A 480 20.32 17.26 -4.95
N ASN A 481 19.27 16.48 -5.03
CA ASN A 481 18.85 15.76 -6.23
C ASN A 481 17.51 16.34 -6.70
N GLY A 482 17.44 16.77 -7.94
CA GLY A 482 16.24 17.24 -8.59
C GLY A 482 15.85 16.29 -9.72
N THR A 483 14.61 15.87 -9.76
CA THR A 483 14.06 15.12 -10.89
C THR A 483 12.96 15.94 -11.56
N ALA A 484 13.18 16.28 -12.83
CA ALA A 484 12.16 16.92 -13.65
C ALA A 484 11.43 15.83 -14.44
N ILE A 485 10.16 15.67 -14.12
CA ILE A 485 9.27 14.69 -14.75
C ILE A 485 8.29 15.37 -15.71
N LEU A 486 7.77 14.62 -16.67
CA LEU A 486 6.74 15.13 -17.56
C LEU A 486 5.46 15.43 -16.80
N GLU A 487 4.87 16.60 -17.01
CA GLU A 487 3.55 16.95 -16.46
C GLU A 487 2.49 16.17 -17.22
N THR A 488 1.87 15.19 -16.54
CA THR A 488 0.92 14.23 -17.15
C THR A 488 -0.29 14.00 -16.25
N TYR A 489 -1.45 13.85 -16.87
CA TYR A 489 -2.70 13.58 -16.20
C TYR A 489 -3.44 12.45 -16.92
N ALA A 490 -4.20 11.64 -16.18
CA ALA A 490 -5.10 10.67 -16.81
C ALA A 490 -6.28 11.38 -17.45
N PRO A 491 -6.70 10.99 -18.66
CA PRO A 491 -7.87 11.60 -19.32
C PRO A 491 -9.16 11.22 -18.57
N TYR A 492 -10.19 12.04 -18.73
CA TYR A 492 -11.53 11.77 -18.20
C TYR A 492 -12.52 11.64 -19.35
N MET A 493 -13.21 10.49 -19.47
CA MET A 493 -14.15 10.21 -20.51
C MET A 493 -15.47 10.93 -20.25
N LEU A 494 -15.98 11.61 -21.27
CA LEU A 494 -17.27 12.28 -21.29
C LEU A 494 -18.34 11.36 -21.92
N PRO A 495 -19.63 11.58 -21.65
CA PRO A 495 -20.70 10.93 -22.37
C PRO A 495 -20.57 11.11 -23.89
N ALA A 496 -21.06 10.15 -24.68
CA ALA A 496 -21.06 10.26 -26.13
C ALA A 496 -21.91 11.45 -26.60
N ASP A 497 -21.41 12.16 -27.60
CA ASP A 497 -22.15 13.29 -28.19
C ASP A 497 -23.38 12.78 -28.92
N SER A 498 -24.57 13.12 -28.41
CA SER A 498 -25.88 12.68 -28.93
C SER A 498 -26.10 13.04 -30.39
N THR A 499 -25.48 14.15 -30.86
CA THR A 499 -25.57 14.59 -32.26
C THR A 499 -24.94 13.59 -33.24
N TYR A 500 -24.01 12.75 -32.75
CA TYR A 500 -23.25 11.78 -33.57
C TYR A 500 -23.62 10.33 -33.28
N ILE A 501 -24.66 10.08 -32.49
CA ILE A 501 -25.14 8.71 -32.21
C ILE A 501 -26.12 8.32 -33.32
N ASN A 502 -25.89 7.15 -33.93
CA ASN A 502 -26.85 6.50 -34.82
C ASN A 502 -26.62 4.96 -34.77
N LEU A 503 -27.36 4.22 -35.59
CA LEU A 503 -27.32 2.75 -35.57
C LEU A 503 -25.94 2.10 -35.73
N THR A 504 -25.01 2.80 -36.33
CA THR A 504 -23.71 2.23 -36.71
C THR A 504 -22.50 3.02 -36.20
N GLN A 505 -22.75 4.09 -35.47
CA GLN A 505 -21.67 4.95 -34.99
C GLN A 505 -22.04 5.76 -33.76
N PHE A 506 -21.02 6.16 -33.00
CA PHE A 506 -21.10 7.20 -31.97
C PHE A 506 -19.80 7.99 -31.91
N ARG A 507 -19.84 9.18 -31.29
CA ARG A 507 -18.65 9.97 -31.03
C ARG A 507 -18.28 9.91 -29.55
N ALA A 508 -17.14 9.31 -29.25
CA ALA A 508 -16.50 9.35 -27.94
C ALA A 508 -15.79 10.69 -27.74
N ASN A 509 -15.95 11.31 -26.58
CA ASN A 509 -15.30 12.57 -26.21
C ASN A 509 -14.64 12.45 -24.86
N TRP A 510 -13.56 13.20 -24.63
CA TRP A 510 -12.85 13.23 -23.34
C TRP A 510 -12.17 14.57 -23.08
N THR A 511 -11.86 14.80 -21.81
CA THR A 511 -10.96 15.86 -21.37
C THR A 511 -9.62 15.28 -20.95
N ASP A 512 -8.58 16.05 -21.12
CA ASP A 512 -7.23 15.73 -20.65
C ASP A 512 -6.54 17.04 -20.30
N GLU A 513 -6.11 17.17 -19.05
CA GLU A 513 -5.43 18.36 -18.54
C GLU A 513 -3.93 18.34 -18.82
N THR A 514 -3.42 17.22 -19.35
CA THR A 514 -2.02 17.12 -19.77
C THR A 514 -1.70 18.22 -20.80
N PRO A 515 -0.61 19.00 -20.61
CA PRO A 515 -0.18 19.97 -21.60
C PRO A 515 -0.04 19.33 -22.99
N ALA A 516 -0.60 19.97 -24.00
CA ALA A 516 -0.66 19.40 -25.37
C ALA A 516 0.71 18.98 -25.94
N ALA A 517 1.77 19.68 -25.54
CA ALA A 517 3.14 19.32 -25.94
C ALA A 517 3.63 17.99 -25.33
N ASN A 518 2.98 17.51 -24.26
CA ASN A 518 3.31 16.29 -23.54
C ASN A 518 2.46 15.10 -23.98
N VAL A 519 1.48 15.32 -24.87
CA VAL A 519 0.61 14.29 -25.43
C VAL A 519 1.12 13.91 -26.81
N GLU A 520 1.41 12.62 -27.01
CA GLU A 520 1.70 12.07 -28.33
C GLU A 520 0.41 11.68 -29.05
N SER A 521 -0.44 10.92 -28.37
CA SER A 521 -1.71 10.44 -28.92
C SER A 521 -2.62 9.88 -27.81
N TYR A 522 -3.83 9.48 -28.21
CA TYR A 522 -4.76 8.75 -27.34
C TYR A 522 -5.01 7.35 -27.88
N MET A 523 -5.37 6.45 -26.97
CA MET A 523 -5.85 5.11 -27.28
C MET A 523 -7.27 4.96 -26.73
N LEU A 524 -8.22 4.65 -27.60
CA LEU A 524 -9.63 4.44 -27.27
C LEU A 524 -9.94 2.94 -27.36
N GLU A 525 -10.48 2.40 -26.31
CA GLU A 525 -11.01 1.04 -26.26
C GLU A 525 -12.54 1.09 -26.33
N VAL A 526 -13.12 0.25 -27.18
CA VAL A 526 -14.57 0.11 -27.37
C VAL A 526 -14.90 -1.38 -27.32
N ALA A 527 -15.92 -1.75 -26.55
CA ALA A 527 -16.36 -3.13 -26.43
C ALA A 527 -17.89 -3.21 -26.31
N THR A 528 -18.48 -4.26 -26.88
CA THR A 528 -19.84 -4.71 -26.54
C THR A 528 -19.80 -5.55 -25.29
N ARG A 529 -20.81 -5.46 -24.43
CA ARG A 529 -20.95 -6.33 -23.26
C ARG A 529 -22.16 -7.23 -23.34
N PRO A 530 -22.06 -8.45 -22.80
CA PRO A 530 -23.25 -9.13 -22.31
C PRO A 530 -23.85 -8.24 -21.21
N ALA A 531 -25.15 -8.04 -21.24
CA ALA A 531 -25.84 -7.19 -20.28
C ALA A 531 -25.64 -7.76 -18.88
N VAL A 532 -24.91 -7.05 -18.02
CA VAL A 532 -24.97 -7.24 -16.59
C VAL A 532 -26.14 -6.39 -16.11
N GLU A 533 -27.21 -7.03 -15.73
CA GLU A 533 -28.43 -6.39 -15.30
C GLU A 533 -28.49 -6.42 -13.77
N LEU A 534 -28.61 -5.24 -13.13
CA LEU A 534 -28.95 -5.19 -11.73
C LEU A 534 -30.40 -5.66 -11.58
N LEU A 535 -30.61 -6.75 -10.88
CA LEU A 535 -31.93 -7.36 -10.70
C LEU A 535 -32.68 -6.74 -9.53
N ASP A 536 -31.98 -6.55 -8.40
CA ASP A 536 -32.56 -5.94 -7.21
C ASP A 536 -31.51 -5.57 -6.18
N SER A 537 -31.88 -4.77 -5.16
CA SER A 537 -30.99 -4.38 -4.07
C SER A 537 -31.73 -4.19 -2.75
N ILE A 538 -31.01 -4.34 -1.64
CA ILE A 538 -31.44 -3.92 -0.31
C ILE A 538 -30.49 -2.82 0.15
N ASP A 539 -31.05 -1.63 0.41
CA ASP A 539 -30.31 -0.48 0.93
C ASP A 539 -30.51 -0.40 2.45
N GLY A 540 -29.47 -0.74 3.19
CA GLY A 540 -29.45 -0.66 4.66
C GLY A 540 -29.28 0.76 5.17
N SER A 541 -28.69 1.67 4.35
CA SER A 541 -28.37 3.04 4.76
C SER A 541 -29.59 3.90 5.07
N ILE A 542 -30.78 3.48 4.61
CA ILE A 542 -32.05 4.19 4.85
C ILE A 542 -32.62 3.97 6.26
N TYR A 543 -32.09 3.03 7.05
CA TYR A 543 -32.60 2.71 8.37
C TYR A 543 -31.85 3.46 9.48
N PRO A 544 -32.56 4.31 10.27
CA PRO A 544 -31.94 5.07 11.36
C PRO A 544 -31.56 4.17 12.55
N ASP A 545 -30.97 4.77 13.60
CA ASP A 545 -30.41 4.15 14.81
C ASP A 545 -31.38 3.32 15.68
N SER A 546 -32.35 2.63 15.09
CA SER A 546 -33.29 1.77 15.79
C SER A 546 -33.11 0.30 15.43
N TYR A 547 -33.11 -0.57 16.42
CA TYR A 547 -33.09 -2.03 16.19
C TYR A 547 -34.52 -2.53 15.96
N GLU A 548 -34.87 -2.84 14.74
CA GLU A 548 -36.16 -3.38 14.40
C GLU A 548 -36.05 -4.67 13.59
N SER A 549 -36.89 -5.66 13.97
CA SER A 549 -37.06 -6.83 13.11
C SER A 549 -37.90 -6.45 11.89
N THR A 550 -37.45 -6.85 10.71
CA THR A 550 -38.15 -6.58 9.45
C THR A 550 -38.43 -7.86 8.68
N THR A 551 -39.41 -7.77 7.78
CA THR A 551 -39.70 -8.84 6.81
C THR A 551 -39.40 -8.30 5.43
N LEU A 552 -38.52 -8.97 4.69
CA LEU A 552 -38.16 -8.60 3.34
C LEU A 552 -39.34 -8.88 2.37
N SER A 553 -39.46 -8.06 1.34
CA SER A 553 -40.43 -8.26 0.28
C SER A 553 -39.84 -9.06 -0.88
N ALA A 554 -40.64 -9.84 -1.60
CA ALA A 554 -40.15 -10.55 -2.79
C ALA A 554 -39.54 -9.55 -3.82
N PRO A 555 -38.44 -9.92 -4.47
CA PRO A 555 -37.86 -11.26 -4.58
C PRO A 555 -36.96 -11.70 -3.40
N TRP A 556 -36.86 -10.87 -2.37
CA TRP A 556 -36.08 -11.15 -1.17
C TRP A 556 -36.90 -11.90 -0.13
N SER A 557 -36.24 -12.79 0.57
CA SER A 557 -36.76 -13.53 1.74
C SER A 557 -35.68 -13.56 2.83
N GLY A 558 -36.02 -13.96 4.06
CA GLY A 558 -35.04 -14.12 5.11
C GLY A 558 -35.64 -14.55 6.43
N ASN A 559 -34.76 -15.04 7.33
CA ASN A 559 -35.08 -15.39 8.69
C ASN A 559 -34.23 -14.56 9.67
N GLY A 560 -34.87 -14.03 10.70
CA GLY A 560 -34.18 -13.24 11.73
C GLY A 560 -33.65 -11.89 11.23
N VAL A 561 -34.15 -11.35 10.12
CA VAL A 561 -33.66 -10.11 9.53
C VAL A 561 -33.96 -8.93 10.41
N MET A 562 -32.95 -8.11 10.66
CA MET A 562 -32.97 -6.91 11.48
C MET A 562 -32.46 -5.73 10.66
N VAL A 563 -32.94 -4.53 11.01
CA VAL A 563 -32.49 -3.27 10.40
C VAL A 563 -32.17 -2.24 11.47
N GLY A 564 -31.20 -1.39 11.21
CA GLY A 564 -30.77 -0.30 12.09
C GLY A 564 -29.31 0.04 11.93
N HIS A 565 -28.88 1.19 12.43
CA HIS A 565 -27.50 1.68 12.29
C HIS A 565 -27.00 1.74 10.84
N GLU A 566 -27.87 2.20 9.94
CA GLU A 566 -27.54 2.31 8.51
C GLU A 566 -27.16 0.98 7.87
N ALA A 567 -27.68 -0.13 8.40
CA ALA A 567 -27.38 -1.47 7.92
C ALA A 567 -28.57 -2.44 8.01
N VAL A 568 -28.45 -3.52 7.24
CA VAL A 568 -29.27 -4.72 7.35
C VAL A 568 -28.38 -5.84 7.86
N TYR A 569 -28.87 -6.64 8.78
CA TYR A 569 -28.18 -7.79 9.32
C TYR A 569 -29.20 -8.86 9.75
N PHE A 570 -28.79 -10.06 10.11
CA PHE A 570 -29.70 -11.08 10.62
C PHE A 570 -29.21 -11.68 11.95
N ASN A 571 -30.18 -12.05 12.77
CA ASN A 571 -29.92 -12.71 14.05
C ASN A 571 -29.65 -14.20 13.81
N ASN A 572 -28.47 -14.65 14.18
CA ASN A 572 -28.02 -16.03 13.99
C ASN A 572 -27.97 -16.85 15.30
N TYR A 573 -28.66 -16.38 16.32
CA TYR A 573 -28.64 -16.99 17.67
C TYR A 573 -28.96 -18.49 17.71
N ASN A 574 -29.67 -19.00 16.71
CA ASN A 574 -30.00 -20.41 16.53
C ASN A 574 -29.32 -21.05 15.30
N ASN A 575 -28.38 -20.40 14.67
CA ASN A 575 -27.76 -20.78 13.40
C ASN A 575 -28.77 -20.95 12.24
N ASP A 576 -29.84 -20.18 12.21
CA ASP A 576 -30.93 -20.25 11.24
C ASP A 576 -31.21 -18.89 10.56
N GLY A 577 -30.41 -17.82 10.86
CA GLY A 577 -30.52 -16.52 10.24
C GLY A 577 -29.99 -16.55 8.80
N TYR A 578 -30.72 -15.91 7.86
CA TYR A 578 -30.27 -15.75 6.50
C TYR A 578 -31.04 -14.63 5.78
N ILE A 579 -30.46 -14.17 4.65
CA ILE A 579 -31.12 -13.37 3.63
C ILE A 579 -31.00 -14.12 2.30
N ALA A 580 -32.04 -14.20 1.50
CA ALA A 580 -32.04 -14.89 0.23
C ALA A 580 -32.72 -14.07 -0.85
N PHE A 581 -32.21 -14.19 -2.07
CA PHE A 581 -32.76 -13.63 -3.31
C PHE A 581 -33.28 -14.75 -4.19
N THR A 582 -34.56 -14.72 -4.57
CA THR A 582 -35.15 -15.69 -5.48
C THR A 582 -34.89 -15.30 -6.93
N VAL A 583 -34.22 -16.14 -7.69
CA VAL A 583 -33.90 -15.90 -9.10
C VAL A 583 -35.18 -15.82 -9.92
N PRO A 584 -35.37 -14.73 -10.72
CA PRO A 584 -36.56 -14.57 -11.56
C PRO A 584 -36.69 -15.61 -12.67
N GLU A 585 -37.88 -15.69 -13.28
CA GLU A 585 -38.13 -16.51 -14.47
C GLU A 585 -37.25 -16.07 -15.66
N GLY A 586 -36.84 -17.01 -16.50
CA GLY A 586 -36.06 -16.77 -17.71
C GLY A 586 -34.58 -17.09 -17.61
N TYR A 587 -34.05 -17.42 -16.43
CA TYR A 587 -32.66 -17.82 -16.25
C TYR A 587 -32.50 -19.35 -16.11
N THR A 588 -31.50 -19.92 -16.76
CA THR A 588 -31.13 -21.33 -16.67
C THR A 588 -29.63 -21.45 -16.57
N ASP A 589 -29.11 -21.99 -15.44
CA ASP A 589 -27.69 -22.13 -15.16
C ASP A 589 -26.90 -20.83 -15.42
N ALA A 590 -27.53 -19.68 -15.08
CA ALA A 590 -26.97 -18.37 -15.33
C ALA A 590 -26.04 -17.93 -14.19
N VAL A 591 -25.05 -17.14 -14.53
CA VAL A 591 -24.12 -16.54 -13.56
C VAL A 591 -24.76 -15.27 -12.99
N PHE A 592 -24.75 -15.15 -11.67
CA PHE A 592 -25.15 -13.96 -10.93
C PHE A 592 -24.00 -13.44 -10.09
N THR A 593 -23.97 -12.15 -9.88
CA THR A 593 -23.10 -11.55 -8.87
C THR A 593 -23.93 -11.06 -7.68
N MET A 594 -23.65 -11.60 -6.50
CA MET A 594 -24.08 -11.04 -5.25
C MET A 594 -23.01 -10.08 -4.76
N GLN A 595 -23.32 -8.79 -4.65
CA GLN A 595 -22.42 -7.77 -4.15
C GLN A 595 -22.93 -7.25 -2.80
N ILE A 596 -22.05 -7.26 -1.78
CA ILE A 596 -22.41 -6.83 -0.44
C ILE A 596 -21.39 -5.76 -0.01
N THR A 597 -21.89 -4.59 0.38
CA THR A 597 -21.10 -3.55 1.03
C THR A 597 -21.35 -3.63 2.53
N THR A 598 -20.29 -3.90 3.30
CA THR A 598 -20.36 -3.94 4.76
C THR A 598 -20.05 -2.56 5.33
N VAL A 599 -20.50 -2.31 6.57
CA VAL A 599 -20.08 -1.16 7.37
C VAL A 599 -19.40 -1.66 8.63
N SER A 600 -18.55 -0.83 9.21
CA SER A 600 -17.93 -1.08 10.51
C SER A 600 -19.04 -1.02 11.57
N GLY A 601 -19.59 -2.16 11.92
CA GLY A 601 -20.78 -2.26 12.73
C GLY A 601 -20.52 -2.52 14.22
N TYR A 602 -21.54 -2.23 15.00
CA TYR A 602 -21.54 -2.35 16.47
C TYR A 602 -21.52 -3.82 16.95
N TYR A 603 -21.85 -4.80 16.08
CA TYR A 603 -22.09 -6.19 16.49
C TYR A 603 -21.43 -7.27 15.63
N GLY A 604 -20.77 -6.98 14.55
CA GLY A 604 -20.38 -8.05 13.63
C GLY A 604 -19.00 -8.01 13.03
N SER A 605 -18.05 -8.71 13.65
CA SER A 605 -16.92 -9.31 12.93
C SER A 605 -17.25 -10.78 12.73
N GLY A 606 -17.69 -11.17 11.55
CA GLY A 606 -18.06 -12.55 11.25
C GLY A 606 -17.81 -12.90 9.80
N ASN A 607 -18.00 -14.17 9.44
CA ASN A 607 -17.92 -14.62 8.05
C ASN A 607 -19.31 -14.58 7.42
N LEU A 608 -19.43 -13.90 6.27
CA LEU A 608 -20.57 -14.09 5.38
C LEU A 608 -20.27 -15.20 4.35
N THR A 609 -21.27 -15.97 4.06
CA THR A 609 -21.20 -17.04 3.04
C THR A 609 -22.33 -16.84 2.06
N VAL A 610 -22.01 -16.83 0.76
CA VAL A 610 -22.98 -16.67 -0.32
C VAL A 610 -22.98 -17.92 -1.19
N GLY A 611 -24.15 -18.45 -1.50
CA GLY A 611 -24.26 -19.67 -2.32
C GLY A 611 -25.67 -19.97 -2.77
N SER A 612 -25.82 -20.98 -3.64
CA SER A 612 -27.09 -21.54 -4.08
C SER A 612 -27.09 -23.06 -3.94
N SER A 613 -28.22 -23.70 -4.28
CA SER A 613 -28.31 -25.17 -4.30
C SER A 613 -27.35 -25.83 -5.31
N GLN A 614 -26.85 -25.08 -6.31
CA GLN A 614 -25.94 -25.57 -7.35
C GLN A 614 -24.48 -25.21 -7.13
N THR A 615 -24.18 -24.12 -6.41
CA THR A 615 -22.81 -23.68 -6.15
C THR A 615 -22.43 -23.87 -4.68
N PRO A 616 -21.20 -24.33 -4.37
CA PRO A 616 -20.73 -24.35 -2.99
C PRO A 616 -20.75 -22.96 -2.40
N ALA A 617 -21.15 -22.85 -1.15
CA ALA A 617 -21.10 -21.59 -0.42
C ALA A 617 -19.66 -21.09 -0.33
N LEU A 618 -19.45 -19.80 -0.62
CA LEU A 618 -18.17 -19.11 -0.55
C LEU A 618 -18.18 -18.19 0.68
N GLY A 619 -17.21 -18.33 1.58
CA GLY A 619 -17.12 -17.57 2.83
C GLY A 619 -16.06 -16.49 2.76
N HIS A 620 -16.35 -15.35 3.40
CA HIS A 620 -15.39 -14.26 3.61
C HIS A 620 -15.51 -13.69 5.03
N GLN A 621 -14.39 -13.29 5.63
CA GLN A 621 -14.38 -12.68 6.96
C GLN A 621 -14.34 -11.16 6.81
N PHE A 622 -15.19 -10.45 7.54
CA PHE A 622 -15.36 -9.00 7.43
C PHE A 622 -14.91 -8.31 8.71
N ASN A 623 -14.05 -7.28 8.54
CA ASN A 623 -13.55 -6.44 9.63
C ASN A 623 -13.61 -4.94 9.32
N SER A 624 -14.13 -4.54 8.13
CA SER A 624 -14.08 -3.16 7.64
C SER A 624 -15.23 -2.84 6.70
N SER A 625 -15.43 -1.55 6.42
CA SER A 625 -16.40 -1.06 5.41
C SER A 625 -15.84 -1.27 4.01
N GLU A 626 -16.20 -2.36 3.38
CA GLU A 626 -15.75 -2.72 2.02
C GLU A 626 -16.86 -3.35 1.21
N THR A 627 -16.70 -3.36 -0.12
CA THR A 627 -17.63 -4.02 -1.03
C THR A 627 -17.03 -5.30 -1.57
N TYR A 628 -17.73 -6.39 -1.38
CA TYR A 628 -17.33 -7.73 -1.81
C TYR A 628 -18.29 -8.28 -2.85
N SER A 629 -17.79 -9.12 -3.75
CA SER A 629 -18.58 -9.70 -4.84
C SER A 629 -18.39 -11.21 -4.92
N TRP A 630 -19.47 -11.95 -5.00
CA TRP A 630 -19.48 -13.41 -5.19
C TRP A 630 -20.15 -13.77 -6.51
N LEU A 631 -19.54 -14.68 -7.28
CA LEU A 631 -20.15 -15.29 -8.45
C LEU A 631 -20.91 -16.55 -8.03
N VAL A 632 -22.18 -16.61 -8.40
CA VAL A 632 -23.06 -17.73 -8.07
C VAL A 632 -23.79 -18.17 -9.34
N THR A 633 -23.78 -19.46 -9.64
CA THR A 633 -24.61 -20.01 -10.73
C THR A 633 -25.94 -20.48 -10.16
N ALA A 634 -27.05 -20.05 -10.77
CA ALA A 634 -28.39 -20.40 -10.33
C ALA A 634 -29.39 -20.37 -11.49
N SER A 635 -30.54 -21.00 -11.30
CA SER A 635 -31.66 -21.06 -12.27
C SER A 635 -32.94 -20.46 -11.65
N ALA A 636 -33.89 -20.14 -12.49
CA ALA A 636 -35.18 -19.58 -12.10
C ALA A 636 -35.85 -20.35 -10.96
N GLY A 637 -36.30 -19.66 -9.93
CA GLY A 637 -36.92 -20.19 -8.73
C GLY A 637 -35.93 -20.70 -7.68
N GLU A 638 -34.63 -20.73 -7.95
CA GLU A 638 -33.61 -21.01 -6.94
C GLU A 638 -33.33 -19.78 -6.08
N GLU A 639 -32.89 -19.99 -4.86
CA GLU A 639 -32.50 -18.92 -3.95
C GLU A 639 -30.98 -18.77 -3.89
N ILE A 640 -30.48 -17.55 -4.04
CA ILE A 640 -29.10 -17.19 -3.71
C ILE A 640 -29.09 -16.68 -2.28
N THR A 641 -28.46 -17.44 -1.38
CA THR A 641 -28.59 -17.27 0.06
C THR A 641 -27.33 -16.67 0.68
N ILE A 642 -27.51 -15.67 1.54
CA ILE A 642 -26.48 -15.09 2.41
C ILE A 642 -26.67 -15.68 3.80
N THR A 643 -25.65 -16.31 4.36
CA THR A 643 -25.60 -16.85 5.71
C THR A 643 -24.35 -16.38 6.45
N SER A 644 -24.35 -16.51 7.78
CA SER A 644 -23.18 -16.20 8.61
C SER A 644 -22.79 -17.39 9.47
N THR A 645 -21.52 -17.52 9.77
CA THR A 645 -21.00 -18.50 10.73
C THR A 645 -20.82 -17.93 12.13
N ASP A 646 -21.22 -16.67 12.37
CA ASP A 646 -21.18 -16.05 13.67
C ASP A 646 -22.35 -16.53 14.53
N ASP A 647 -22.10 -16.74 15.84
CA ASP A 647 -23.09 -17.33 16.77
C ASP A 647 -24.22 -16.37 17.21
N TYR A 648 -24.10 -15.06 16.91
CA TYR A 648 -25.06 -14.04 17.37
C TYR A 648 -25.71 -13.24 16.24
N PHE A 649 -24.92 -12.46 15.48
CA PHE A 649 -25.41 -11.61 14.40
C PHE A 649 -24.50 -11.72 13.18
N SER A 650 -25.09 -11.57 11.99
CA SER A 650 -24.28 -11.39 10.78
C SER A 650 -23.54 -10.06 10.84
N PRO A 651 -22.46 -9.88 10.04
CA PRO A 651 -21.91 -8.55 9.75
C PRO A 651 -22.99 -7.58 9.29
N ASP A 652 -22.80 -6.30 9.63
CA ASP A 652 -23.70 -5.23 9.21
C ASP A 652 -23.50 -4.94 7.72
N MET A 653 -24.57 -5.00 6.92
CA MET A 653 -24.56 -4.82 5.48
C MET A 653 -25.27 -3.51 5.12
N ALA A 654 -24.50 -2.50 4.68
CA ALA A 654 -25.08 -1.23 4.24
C ALA A 654 -25.83 -1.36 2.92
N MET A 655 -25.32 -2.23 2.02
CA MET A 655 -25.93 -2.43 0.69
C MET A 655 -25.78 -3.88 0.27
N ILE A 656 -26.84 -4.46 -0.26
CA ILE A 656 -26.81 -5.78 -0.92
C ILE A 656 -27.35 -5.58 -2.33
N LYS A 657 -26.62 -6.01 -3.36
CA LYS A 657 -27.03 -5.94 -4.78
C LYS A 657 -26.89 -7.30 -5.44
N VAL A 658 -27.84 -7.65 -6.29
CA VAL A 658 -27.79 -8.86 -7.14
C VAL A 658 -27.82 -8.46 -8.60
N TYR A 659 -26.83 -8.89 -9.34
CA TYR A 659 -26.75 -8.67 -10.79
C TYR A 659 -26.86 -10.01 -11.53
N ALA A 660 -27.53 -10.01 -12.67
CA ALA A 660 -27.38 -11.07 -13.66
C ALA A 660 -26.09 -10.81 -14.46
N GLY A 661 -25.14 -11.72 -14.40
CA GLY A 661 -23.81 -11.60 -14.98
C GLY A 661 -22.69 -11.39 -13.95
N ASP A 662 -21.46 -11.31 -14.42
CA ASP A 662 -20.27 -11.08 -13.59
C ASP A 662 -19.90 -9.60 -13.57
N VAL A 663 -20.16 -8.90 -12.44
CA VAL A 663 -19.80 -7.48 -12.30
C VAL A 663 -18.29 -7.26 -12.22
N ASN A 664 -17.48 -8.27 -11.91
CA ASN A 664 -16.03 -8.15 -11.93
C ASN A 664 -15.50 -8.07 -13.36
N GLU A 665 -16.22 -8.60 -14.33
CA GLU A 665 -15.97 -8.32 -15.74
C GLU A 665 -16.21 -6.83 -16.07
N LEU A 666 -16.99 -6.09 -15.24
CA LEU A 666 -17.19 -4.65 -15.39
C LEU A 666 -15.88 -3.86 -15.19
N ASN A 667 -14.98 -4.30 -14.37
CA ASN A 667 -13.71 -3.65 -14.09
C ASN A 667 -12.56 -4.13 -14.99
N SER A 668 -12.74 -5.26 -15.67
CA SER A 668 -11.78 -5.82 -16.61
C SER A 668 -12.34 -5.84 -18.03
N LEU A 669 -12.30 -4.72 -18.75
CA LEU A 669 -12.48 -4.69 -20.22
C LEU A 669 -11.42 -5.52 -20.96
N ARG A 670 -10.60 -6.28 -20.26
CA ARG A 670 -9.53 -7.13 -20.77
C ARG A 670 -9.92 -8.61 -20.87
N ALA A 671 -10.97 -9.06 -20.19
CA ALA A 671 -11.30 -10.49 -20.11
C ALA A 671 -12.12 -11.01 -21.30
N VAL A 672 -12.59 -10.17 -22.23
CA VAL A 672 -13.51 -10.55 -23.30
C VAL A 672 -12.82 -10.62 -24.68
N VAL A 673 -11.52 -10.67 -24.78
CA VAL A 673 -10.78 -10.70 -26.07
C VAL A 673 -10.22 -12.09 -26.40
N GLU A 674 -10.81 -13.14 -25.92
CA GLU A 674 -10.59 -14.46 -26.51
C GLU A 674 -11.81 -14.89 -27.32
N ASP A 675 -11.63 -14.80 -28.66
CA ASP A 675 -12.44 -15.39 -29.71
C ASP A 675 -13.81 -14.77 -30.00
N GLY A 676 -13.86 -13.79 -30.92
CA GLY A 676 -14.97 -13.61 -31.82
C GLY A 676 -15.96 -12.48 -31.51
N ASP A 677 -15.71 -11.59 -30.59
CA ASP A 677 -16.54 -10.38 -30.45
C ASP A 677 -16.27 -9.42 -31.62
N ALA A 678 -17.19 -9.36 -32.58
CA ALA A 678 -17.04 -8.61 -33.83
C ALA A 678 -16.90 -7.09 -33.63
N ASP A 679 -17.14 -6.59 -32.40
CA ASP A 679 -17.23 -5.17 -32.10
C ASP A 679 -16.17 -4.68 -31.07
N TYR A 680 -15.26 -5.54 -30.58
CA TYR A 680 -14.11 -5.05 -29.80
C TYR A 680 -13.13 -4.29 -30.69
N ARG A 681 -12.75 -3.09 -30.26
CA ARG A 681 -11.81 -2.26 -31.02
C ARG A 681 -10.85 -1.55 -30.06
N LEU A 682 -9.58 -1.67 -30.33
CA LEU A 682 -8.54 -0.83 -29.76
C LEU A 682 -8.05 0.14 -30.85
N ILE A 683 -8.38 1.40 -30.72
CA ILE A 683 -8.09 2.46 -31.68
C ILE A 683 -6.91 3.28 -31.13
N THR A 684 -5.85 3.37 -31.88
CA THR A 684 -4.60 4.02 -31.46
C THR A 684 -4.25 5.19 -32.38
N GLY A 685 -3.37 6.09 -31.91
CA GLY A 685 -2.88 7.21 -32.70
C GLY A 685 -3.91 8.33 -32.89
N ILE A 686 -4.87 8.46 -31.98
CA ILE A 686 -5.84 9.55 -32.01
C ILE A 686 -5.14 10.82 -31.50
N THR A 687 -5.28 11.93 -32.22
CA THR A 687 -4.66 13.22 -31.87
C THR A 687 -5.65 14.24 -31.34
N ASP A 688 -6.92 14.05 -31.61
CA ASP A 688 -8.02 14.91 -31.09
C ASP A 688 -8.56 14.35 -29.77
N LYS A 689 -9.19 15.19 -28.97
CA LYS A 689 -9.89 14.79 -27.73
C LYS A 689 -11.30 14.21 -28.00
N TYR A 690 -11.49 13.64 -29.16
CA TYR A 690 -12.68 12.91 -29.57
C TYR A 690 -12.32 11.91 -30.68
N TYR A 691 -13.19 10.89 -30.85
CA TYR A 691 -13.11 9.96 -31.96
C TYR A 691 -14.50 9.44 -32.33
N THR A 692 -14.83 9.39 -33.62
CA THR A 692 -16.07 8.81 -34.09
C THR A 692 -15.87 7.34 -34.42
N VAL A 693 -16.39 6.47 -33.55
CA VAL A 693 -16.42 5.02 -33.77
C VAL A 693 -17.49 4.72 -34.81
N LYS A 694 -17.12 4.07 -35.90
CA LYS A 694 -18.02 3.81 -37.06
C LYS A 694 -18.08 2.31 -37.36
N ASP A 695 -19.01 1.94 -38.26
CA ASP A 695 -19.15 0.60 -38.78
C ASP A 695 -19.37 -0.46 -37.68
N LEU A 696 -20.16 -0.10 -36.69
CA LEU A 696 -20.66 -1.01 -35.68
C LEU A 696 -21.72 -1.92 -36.28
N THR A 697 -21.65 -3.21 -36.03
CA THR A 697 -22.41 -4.22 -36.78
C THR A 697 -23.69 -4.67 -36.07
N ALA A 698 -23.82 -4.34 -34.78
CA ALA A 698 -24.97 -4.69 -33.98
C ALA A 698 -25.54 -3.46 -33.29
N ALA A 699 -26.88 -3.40 -33.21
CA ALA A 699 -27.53 -2.56 -32.21
C ALA A 699 -27.25 -3.10 -30.83
N GLY A 700 -26.93 -2.26 -29.84
CA GLY A 700 -26.63 -2.72 -28.52
C GLY A 700 -25.96 -1.66 -27.64
N MET A 701 -25.56 -2.08 -26.50
CA MET A 701 -24.83 -1.26 -25.54
C MET A 701 -23.32 -1.41 -25.77
N PHE A 702 -22.65 -0.28 -25.91
CA PHE A 702 -21.19 -0.22 -26.06
C PHE A 702 -20.59 0.55 -24.88
N TYR A 703 -19.45 0.06 -24.41
CA TYR A 703 -18.62 0.73 -23.41
C TYR A 703 -17.35 1.22 -24.07
N TYR A 704 -16.88 2.37 -23.62
CA TYR A 704 -15.67 2.95 -24.16
C TYR A 704 -14.90 3.70 -23.07
N LYS A 705 -13.59 3.66 -23.17
CA LYS A 705 -12.65 4.34 -22.29
C LYS A 705 -11.40 4.74 -23.06
N VAL A 706 -10.66 5.71 -22.54
CA VAL A 706 -9.49 6.28 -23.21
C VAL A 706 -8.29 6.31 -22.27
N LYS A 707 -7.11 6.25 -22.83
CA LYS A 707 -5.85 6.60 -22.15
C LYS A 707 -4.97 7.45 -23.05
N THR A 708 -4.12 8.23 -22.42
CA THR A 708 -3.14 9.10 -23.09
C THR A 708 -1.85 8.34 -23.29
N VAL A 709 -1.25 8.48 -24.47
CA VAL A 709 0.14 8.14 -24.77
C VAL A 709 0.93 9.43 -24.71
N TYR A 710 1.90 9.50 -23.81
CA TYR A 710 2.69 10.71 -23.59
C TYR A 710 3.88 10.79 -24.54
N ALA A 711 4.43 12.00 -24.69
CA ALA A 711 5.55 12.28 -25.59
C ALA A 711 6.84 11.51 -25.28
N ASP A 712 6.98 10.94 -24.09
CA ASP A 712 8.09 10.07 -23.71
C ASP A 712 7.81 8.57 -23.98
N GLY A 713 6.66 8.25 -24.57
CA GLY A 713 6.20 6.89 -24.86
C GLY A 713 5.53 6.16 -23.69
N THR A 714 5.47 6.77 -22.52
CA THR A 714 4.70 6.22 -21.39
C THR A 714 3.20 6.43 -21.59
N GLN A 715 2.37 5.76 -20.81
CA GLN A 715 0.91 5.80 -20.96
C GLN A 715 0.25 6.10 -19.61
N SER A 716 -0.88 6.83 -19.64
CA SER A 716 -1.72 6.99 -18.47
C SER A 716 -2.40 5.67 -18.07
N ARG A 717 -2.95 5.62 -16.87
CA ARG A 717 -4.04 4.67 -16.59
C ARG A 717 -5.24 4.95 -17.50
N TRP A 718 -6.13 3.96 -17.65
CA TRP A 718 -7.40 4.15 -18.34
C TRP A 718 -8.28 5.16 -17.60
N SER A 719 -9.06 5.93 -18.35
CA SER A 719 -10.12 6.81 -17.83
C SER A 719 -11.23 5.98 -17.15
N ASN A 720 -12.19 6.67 -16.52
CA ASN A 720 -13.52 6.12 -16.28
C ASN A 720 -14.10 5.55 -17.58
N ALA A 721 -14.90 4.50 -17.48
CA ALA A 721 -15.65 3.97 -18.62
C ALA A 721 -16.97 4.76 -18.80
N GLN A 722 -17.36 4.95 -20.05
CA GLN A 722 -18.68 5.49 -20.43
C GLN A 722 -19.43 4.46 -21.27
N ARG A 723 -20.76 4.57 -21.29
CA ARG A 723 -21.63 3.73 -22.10
C ARG A 723 -22.37 4.51 -23.17
N VAL A 724 -22.72 3.84 -24.24
CA VAL A 724 -23.60 4.36 -25.28
C VAL A 724 -24.50 3.23 -25.79
N ILE A 725 -25.78 3.55 -26.10
CA ILE A 725 -26.72 2.56 -26.57
C ILE A 725 -27.10 2.91 -28.00
N LEU A 726 -26.98 1.94 -28.91
CA LEU A 726 -27.38 2.03 -30.32
C LEU A 726 -28.64 1.18 -30.55
N PHE A 727 -29.71 1.75 -31.08
CA PHE A 727 -31.00 1.09 -31.22
C PHE A 727 -31.32 0.65 -32.67
N GLU A 728 -32.04 -0.46 -32.85
CA GLU A 728 -32.34 -1.04 -34.15
C GLU A 728 -33.31 -0.20 -35.02
N ASN A 729 -34.06 0.73 -34.47
CA ASN A 729 -35.18 1.38 -35.18
C ASN A 729 -35.00 2.88 -35.54
N GLY A 730 -33.77 3.35 -35.66
CA GLY A 730 -33.52 4.71 -36.17
C GLY A 730 -33.94 5.85 -35.23
N HIS A 731 -34.23 5.55 -33.98
CA HIS A 731 -34.55 6.53 -32.97
C HIS A 731 -33.24 6.98 -32.31
N THR A 732 -32.86 8.21 -32.59
CA THR A 732 -31.79 8.90 -31.83
C THR A 732 -32.38 9.51 -30.59
N PHE A 733 -32.40 8.78 -29.49
CA PHE A 733 -32.86 9.34 -28.22
C PHE A 733 -31.66 9.78 -27.39
N GLY A 734 -31.74 11.01 -26.91
CA GLY A 734 -30.79 11.50 -25.90
C GLY A 734 -31.07 10.87 -24.53
N LEU A 735 -30.02 10.70 -23.73
CA LEU A 735 -30.20 10.46 -22.31
C LEU A 735 -31.05 11.58 -21.73
N GLY A 736 -32.12 11.26 -21.03
CA GLY A 736 -33.07 12.21 -20.48
C GLY A 736 -34.27 12.53 -21.37
N ASP A 737 -34.34 12.12 -22.66
CA ASP A 737 -35.53 12.20 -23.51
C ASP A 737 -36.45 11.01 -23.19
N VAL A 738 -37.14 11.15 -22.06
CA VAL A 738 -37.93 10.10 -21.43
C VAL A 738 -39.20 9.79 -22.24
N ASN A 739 -39.77 10.82 -22.87
CA ASN A 739 -41.02 10.70 -23.61
C ASN A 739 -40.85 10.57 -25.14
N HIS A 740 -39.57 10.59 -25.61
CA HIS A 740 -39.23 10.46 -27.04
C HIS A 740 -39.76 11.61 -27.95
N ASP A 741 -39.86 12.81 -27.45
CA ASP A 741 -40.27 13.94 -28.28
C ASP A 741 -39.08 14.62 -29.01
N GLY A 742 -37.87 14.16 -28.75
CA GLY A 742 -36.60 14.64 -29.35
C GLY A 742 -36.02 15.83 -28.61
N LYS A 743 -36.46 16.10 -27.40
CA LYS A 743 -35.95 17.15 -26.52
C LYS A 743 -35.72 16.57 -25.12
N VAL A 744 -34.86 17.21 -24.37
CA VAL A 744 -34.71 16.96 -22.94
C VAL A 744 -35.17 18.20 -22.22
N ASP A 745 -36.40 18.19 -21.73
CA ASP A 745 -37.00 19.35 -21.09
C ASP A 745 -37.88 18.95 -19.87
N ILE A 746 -38.61 19.93 -19.32
CA ILE A 746 -39.38 19.71 -18.08
C ILE A 746 -40.50 18.67 -18.26
N THR A 747 -40.91 18.38 -19.51
CA THR A 747 -41.91 17.35 -19.75
C THR A 747 -41.40 15.98 -19.48
N ASP A 748 -40.10 15.71 -19.76
CA ASP A 748 -39.42 14.44 -19.42
C ASP A 748 -39.34 14.21 -17.92
N VAL A 749 -39.02 15.25 -17.16
CA VAL A 749 -39.04 15.19 -15.69
C VAL A 749 -40.42 14.84 -15.17
N THR A 750 -41.47 15.45 -15.77
CA THR A 750 -42.86 15.21 -15.38
C THR A 750 -43.26 13.76 -15.70
N ASP A 751 -42.91 13.29 -16.91
CA ASP A 751 -43.24 11.94 -17.36
C ASP A 751 -42.50 10.87 -16.56
N LEU A 752 -41.25 11.14 -16.19
CA LEU A 752 -40.46 10.28 -15.28
C LEU A 752 -41.08 10.22 -13.87
N ILE A 753 -41.49 11.36 -13.33
CA ILE A 753 -42.16 11.40 -12.00
C ILE A 753 -43.50 10.66 -12.07
N ASP A 754 -44.29 10.87 -13.13
CA ASP A 754 -45.60 10.19 -13.32
C ASP A 754 -45.41 8.67 -13.44
N TYR A 755 -44.36 8.21 -14.14
CA TYR A 755 -44.00 6.80 -14.21
C TYR A 755 -43.65 6.23 -12.81
N LEU A 756 -42.83 6.94 -12.05
CA LEU A 756 -42.44 6.49 -10.71
C LEU A 756 -43.60 6.42 -9.72
N LEU A 757 -44.57 7.32 -9.86
CA LEU A 757 -45.74 7.35 -8.99
C LEU A 757 -46.80 6.32 -9.36
N ASN A 758 -46.98 6.04 -10.67
CA ASN A 758 -48.10 5.25 -11.16
C ASN A 758 -47.72 3.85 -11.67
N ASN A 759 -46.43 3.56 -11.83
CA ASN A 759 -45.87 2.29 -12.29
C ASN A 759 -46.44 1.79 -13.64
N GLU A 760 -46.88 2.73 -14.54
CA GLU A 760 -47.38 2.41 -15.86
C GLU A 760 -46.24 2.23 -16.88
N LYS A 761 -45.74 1.01 -17.02
CA LYS A 761 -44.59 0.63 -17.87
C LYS A 761 -44.70 0.92 -19.37
N SER A 762 -45.85 1.41 -19.87
CA SER A 762 -46.10 1.49 -21.31
C SER A 762 -45.86 2.86 -21.92
N SER A 763 -45.45 3.87 -21.16
CA SER A 763 -45.45 5.27 -21.62
C SER A 763 -44.10 5.97 -21.67
N ILE A 764 -43.04 5.41 -21.07
CA ILE A 764 -41.70 6.03 -21.06
C ILE A 764 -40.61 5.12 -21.58
N CYS A 765 -39.54 5.70 -22.06
CA CYS A 765 -38.30 5.00 -22.32
C CYS A 765 -37.53 4.78 -21.01
N THR A 766 -37.61 3.61 -20.44
CA THR A 766 -36.89 3.30 -19.19
C THR A 766 -35.38 3.39 -19.32
N ILE A 767 -34.85 3.21 -20.53
CA ILE A 767 -33.40 3.31 -20.80
C ILE A 767 -32.98 4.79 -20.90
N CYS A 768 -33.82 5.67 -21.48
CA CYS A 768 -33.56 7.11 -21.52
C CYS A 768 -33.78 7.76 -20.15
N ALA A 769 -34.59 7.12 -19.33
CA ALA A 769 -34.97 7.55 -18.00
C ALA A 769 -33.94 7.21 -16.90
N ASP A 770 -33.07 6.22 -17.12
CA ASP A 770 -31.92 5.92 -16.26
C ASP A 770 -30.82 6.95 -16.55
N VAL A 771 -30.98 8.14 -15.99
CA VAL A 771 -30.14 9.30 -16.30
C VAL A 771 -28.82 9.29 -15.55
N ASP A 772 -28.79 8.77 -14.34
CA ASP A 772 -27.57 8.63 -13.54
C ASP A 772 -26.75 7.37 -13.91
N GLY A 773 -27.37 6.45 -14.67
CA GLY A 773 -26.67 5.31 -15.23
C GLY A 773 -26.48 4.14 -14.28
N ASP A 774 -27.25 4.10 -13.19
CA ASP A 774 -27.12 3.05 -12.18
C ASP A 774 -27.89 1.76 -12.54
N GLY A 775 -28.67 1.77 -13.63
CA GLY A 775 -29.47 0.65 -14.12
C GLY A 775 -30.89 0.61 -13.59
N PHE A 776 -31.29 1.57 -12.77
CA PHE A 776 -32.66 1.71 -12.24
C PHE A 776 -33.30 3.01 -12.70
N VAL A 777 -34.60 2.98 -12.90
CA VAL A 777 -35.36 4.21 -13.04
C VAL A 777 -36.01 4.51 -11.71
N ASN A 778 -35.44 5.49 -10.98
CA ASN A 778 -35.83 5.85 -9.63
C ASN A 778 -35.76 7.38 -9.40
N ILE A 779 -35.90 7.82 -8.14
CA ILE A 779 -35.90 9.26 -7.82
C ILE A 779 -34.52 9.92 -8.05
N ALA A 780 -33.43 9.17 -8.05
CA ALA A 780 -32.11 9.72 -8.34
C ALA A 780 -32.01 10.18 -9.78
N ASP A 781 -32.67 9.47 -10.74
CA ASP A 781 -32.75 9.88 -12.14
C ASP A 781 -33.51 11.18 -12.34
N VAL A 782 -34.55 11.40 -11.54
CA VAL A 782 -35.27 12.70 -11.57
C VAL A 782 -34.31 13.84 -11.21
N THR A 783 -33.48 13.62 -10.21
CA THR A 783 -32.45 14.60 -9.79
C THR A 783 -31.39 14.77 -10.87
N ALA A 784 -30.88 13.65 -11.41
CA ALA A 784 -29.89 13.66 -12.48
C ALA A 784 -30.40 14.32 -13.76
N LEU A 785 -31.68 14.10 -14.11
CA LEU A 785 -32.34 14.72 -15.25
C LEU A 785 -32.48 16.24 -15.07
N ILE A 786 -32.87 16.69 -13.90
CA ILE A 786 -32.90 18.11 -13.55
C ILE A 786 -31.50 18.73 -13.66
N ASP A 787 -30.49 18.08 -13.12
CA ASP A 787 -29.09 18.54 -13.19
C ASP A 787 -28.59 18.56 -14.65
N LEU A 788 -28.94 17.57 -15.47
CA LEU A 788 -28.63 17.52 -16.90
C LEU A 788 -29.23 18.72 -17.63
N MET A 789 -30.49 19.07 -17.33
CA MET A 789 -31.15 20.22 -17.92
C MET A 789 -30.56 21.57 -17.47
N LEU A 790 -30.15 21.67 -16.20
CA LEU A 790 -29.57 22.91 -15.67
C LEU A 790 -28.14 23.17 -16.19
N ASN A 791 -27.41 22.13 -16.52
CA ASN A 791 -26.03 22.22 -17.00
C ASN A 791 -25.93 22.32 -18.55
N ASN A 792 -26.99 22.03 -19.27
CA ASN A 792 -27.07 22.15 -20.74
C ASN A 792 -27.67 23.49 -21.24
N ASN A 793 -27.90 24.46 -20.37
CA ASN A 793 -28.36 25.81 -20.73
C ASN A 793 -27.24 26.85 -20.70
#